data_94a192536b24a408da4e3d1e0652b1ba
#
_entry.id   94a192536b24a408da4e3d1e0652b1ba
#
_cell.length_a   1.000
_cell.length_b   1.000
_cell.length_c   1.000
_cell.angle_alpha   90.00
_cell.angle_beta   90.00
_cell.angle_gamma   90.00
#
_symmetry.space_group_name_H-M   'P 1'
#
loop_
_entity.id
_entity.type
_entity.pdbx_description
1 polymer ?
#
loop_
_entity_poly.entity_id
_entity_poly.type
_entity_poly.pdbx_seq_one_letter_code
_entity_poly.pdbx_strand_id
1 'polypeptide(L)'
;MRKLAVYAGAFSLGIFLAQYLLPPDWLLPGALVCLGLGWAAFLLPWEVRRRCVAACAALALALGWNWLYIRQVQKPLEVLAGMEGPAVMTLCGYAEKTDYGARAVVRLEGVPLGKAVFYGDWPLLELEPGQTVSAVARFQSAGRIRDTDVTSFTSKGVFLLAYGRGEAVYGSGTSSSPRWWPVRLGRAMAEKIQELYPDSSAGFLTAILTGDKTGLPEGDGIALSEAGLYHVMAVSGMHCGFLLTLAAGLTGKRRRFTAILVLPLLVFYALLTGGSPSVVRACVMLAFLLAAPLFCRDSDPPTALAAALFLILLANPFAAASVSLQLSFAAMAGLLWLTPKLMRALAGERDGFFRLLAASFSATMGALVFTTPLTAWYFGRLVLVSPLSNLLSLWAAGLVFMLGLLSAAAGFFCAPLGMAVALAPRALVWYILRAAHLMADIPHHALYYTNPYLKYWLIFVYVLFALACVLRPKGRRKYAAAALLAVLTLAVTVKLGQRRCQADLDVFVLDVGQGQCVLLASEGRFALVDCGSGNSWLSAGDMAADYLSSLGCKRLDYLILTHYDQDHVSGVAALTERMGVQTLLAPDVSDSAGLREAVLSAAEASGASVEFPGELRSIALGGAALAVYPPVGEGGDNDEGLSVLASAGELDLLVTGDMDRATERKLLAAYDLPDIEVLVAGHHGSRYSTSEELLEALRPETVCVSVGNNSYGHPAEEALERLARQGCTVFRTDLHGTIHLSLNREK
;
A
#
# COMPACT_ATOMS: atom_id res chain seq x y z
N MET A 1 -21.76 22.16 24.80
CA MET A 1 -21.47 21.79 23.41
C MET A 1 -19.99 22.06 23.12
N ARG A 2 -19.32 21.13 22.47
CA ARG A 2 -17.91 21.23 22.04
C ARG A 2 -17.80 22.14 20.80
N LYS A 3 -17.86 23.48 21.00
CA LYS A 3 -17.92 24.44 19.89
C LYS A 3 -16.74 24.28 18.92
N LEU A 4 -15.50 24.16 19.45
CA LEU A 4 -14.30 24.01 18.64
C LEU A 4 -14.34 22.73 17.79
N ALA A 5 -14.77 21.60 18.36
CA ALA A 5 -14.88 20.33 17.62
C ALA A 5 -15.90 20.43 16.46
N VAL A 6 -17.01 21.15 16.66
CA VAL A 6 -18.01 21.32 15.59
C VAL A 6 -17.48 22.18 14.46
N TYR A 7 -16.81 23.29 14.76
CA TYR A 7 -16.26 24.17 13.71
C TYR A 7 -15.08 23.50 12.96
N ALA A 8 -14.17 22.91 13.71
CA ALA A 8 -13.05 22.16 13.14
C ALA A 8 -13.53 20.96 12.30
N GLY A 9 -14.55 20.24 12.78
CA GLY A 9 -15.17 19.14 12.04
C GLY A 9 -15.88 19.59 10.76
N ALA A 10 -16.62 20.70 10.81
CA ALA A 10 -17.28 21.26 9.62
C ALA A 10 -16.26 21.76 8.57
N PHE A 11 -15.19 22.43 9.00
CA PHE A 11 -14.09 22.81 8.10
C PHE A 11 -13.46 21.56 7.47
N SER A 12 -13.10 20.57 8.28
CA SER A 12 -12.49 19.33 7.78
C SER A 12 -13.40 18.63 6.77
N LEU A 13 -14.70 18.54 7.06
CA LEU A 13 -15.69 17.99 6.13
C LEU A 13 -15.69 18.76 4.81
N GLY A 14 -15.61 20.08 4.85
CA GLY A 14 -15.53 20.92 3.65
C GLY A 14 -14.30 20.63 2.80
N ILE A 15 -13.14 20.37 3.42
CA ILE A 15 -11.92 19.95 2.71
C ILE A 15 -12.10 18.56 2.07
N PHE A 16 -12.69 17.58 2.79
CA PHE A 16 -12.97 16.26 2.20
C PHE A 16 -13.97 16.35 1.03
N LEU A 17 -15.01 17.15 1.14
CA LEU A 17 -15.94 17.40 0.03
C LEU A 17 -15.24 18.03 -1.18
N ALA A 18 -14.34 18.98 -0.93
CA ALA A 18 -13.52 19.60 -1.97
C ALA A 18 -12.60 18.59 -2.66
N GLN A 19 -12.01 17.68 -1.88
CA GLN A 19 -11.03 16.70 -2.40
C GLN A 19 -11.69 15.61 -3.27
N TYR A 20 -12.91 15.17 -2.94
CA TYR A 20 -13.51 13.98 -3.55
C TYR A 20 -14.75 14.23 -4.41
N LEU A 21 -15.43 15.37 -4.24
CA LEU A 21 -16.72 15.60 -4.88
C LEU A 21 -16.77 16.87 -5.73
N LEU A 22 -15.88 17.85 -5.47
CA LEU A 22 -15.95 19.14 -6.17
C LEU A 22 -14.77 19.33 -7.11
N PRO A 23 -15.00 19.61 -8.40
CA PRO A 23 -13.95 20.05 -9.29
C PRO A 23 -13.29 21.36 -8.79
N PRO A 24 -12.01 21.61 -9.06
CA PRO A 24 -11.29 22.80 -8.60
C PRO A 24 -11.97 24.13 -8.97
N ASP A 25 -12.63 24.19 -10.13
CA ASP A 25 -13.32 25.39 -10.62
C ASP A 25 -14.58 25.72 -9.82
N TRP A 26 -15.17 24.73 -9.13
CA TRP A 26 -16.36 24.91 -8.30
C TRP A 26 -16.06 25.28 -6.84
N LEU A 27 -14.80 25.34 -6.44
CA LEU A 27 -14.43 25.63 -5.04
C LEU A 27 -14.80 27.06 -4.64
N LEU A 28 -14.48 28.07 -5.45
CA LEU A 28 -14.82 29.46 -5.15
C LEU A 28 -16.33 29.72 -5.28
N PRO A 29 -17.02 29.30 -6.37
CA PRO A 29 -18.49 29.39 -6.42
C PRO A 29 -19.18 28.68 -5.25
N GLY A 30 -18.70 27.47 -4.88
CA GLY A 30 -19.22 26.72 -3.73
C GLY A 30 -19.03 27.46 -2.40
N ALA A 31 -17.89 28.11 -2.20
CA ALA A 31 -17.64 28.94 -1.02
C ALA A 31 -18.64 30.12 -0.96
N LEU A 32 -18.89 30.80 -2.09
CA LEU A 32 -19.84 31.89 -2.17
C LEU A 32 -21.31 31.43 -1.92
N VAL A 33 -21.66 30.25 -2.44
CA VAL A 33 -22.98 29.63 -2.16
C VAL A 33 -23.11 29.31 -0.66
N CYS A 34 -22.10 28.77 -0.03
CA CYS A 34 -22.11 28.53 1.41
C CYS A 34 -22.26 29.81 2.21
N LEU A 35 -21.60 30.90 1.82
CA LEU A 35 -21.80 32.23 2.44
C LEU A 35 -23.23 32.75 2.26
N GLY A 36 -23.79 32.64 1.06
CA GLY A 36 -25.17 33.00 0.78
C GLY A 36 -26.18 32.21 1.61
N LEU A 37 -26.00 30.90 1.73
CA LEU A 37 -26.80 30.02 2.61
C LEU A 37 -26.64 30.40 4.09
N GLY A 38 -25.44 30.77 4.50
CA GLY A 38 -25.15 31.28 5.85
C GLY A 38 -25.92 32.60 6.12
N TRP A 39 -26.00 33.46 5.12
CA TRP A 39 -26.78 34.72 5.20
C TRP A 39 -28.27 34.43 5.22
N ALA A 40 -28.76 33.56 4.33
CA ALA A 40 -30.17 33.14 4.34
C ALA A 40 -30.59 32.46 5.67
N ALA A 41 -29.65 31.81 6.36
CA ALA A 41 -29.90 31.22 7.68
C ALA A 41 -30.26 32.24 8.78
N PHE A 42 -30.06 33.55 8.56
CA PHE A 42 -30.59 34.60 9.44
C PHE A 42 -32.11 34.63 9.52
N LEU A 43 -32.82 34.06 8.54
CA LEU A 43 -34.29 33.90 8.56
C LEU A 43 -34.74 32.76 9.49
N LEU A 44 -33.85 31.94 9.99
CA LEU A 44 -34.16 30.80 10.87
C LEU A 44 -34.25 31.23 12.36
N PRO A 45 -34.97 30.43 13.21
CA PRO A 45 -35.00 30.64 14.65
C PRO A 45 -33.61 30.68 15.27
N TRP A 46 -33.37 31.45 16.31
CA TRP A 46 -32.09 31.79 16.91
C TRP A 46 -31.19 30.54 17.19
N GLU A 47 -31.76 29.48 17.73
CA GLU A 47 -31.00 28.28 18.10
C GLU A 47 -30.46 27.51 16.86
N VAL A 48 -31.26 27.41 15.79
CA VAL A 48 -30.90 26.77 14.52
C VAL A 48 -29.98 27.69 13.71
N ARG A 49 -30.31 29.01 13.65
CA ARG A 49 -29.53 30.04 12.96
C ARG A 49 -28.06 30.00 13.30
N ARG A 50 -27.74 30.07 14.60
CA ARG A 50 -26.34 30.06 15.05
C ARG A 50 -25.56 28.84 14.57
N ARG A 51 -26.18 27.66 14.52
CA ARG A 51 -25.55 26.41 14.04
C ARG A 51 -25.38 26.44 12.53
N CYS A 52 -26.38 26.82 11.79
CA CYS A 52 -26.34 26.91 10.33
C CYS A 52 -25.32 27.95 9.85
N VAL A 53 -25.35 29.15 10.40
CA VAL A 53 -24.38 30.21 10.04
C VAL A 53 -22.94 29.72 10.30
N ALA A 54 -22.70 29.11 11.46
CA ALA A 54 -21.37 28.64 11.81
C ALA A 54 -20.90 27.47 10.92
N ALA A 55 -21.78 26.55 10.56
CA ALA A 55 -21.47 25.44 9.64
C ALA A 55 -21.21 25.97 8.22
N CYS A 56 -22.06 26.84 7.71
CA CYS A 56 -21.87 27.44 6.40
C CYS A 56 -20.60 28.29 6.33
N ALA A 57 -20.27 29.04 7.37
CA ALA A 57 -19.02 29.81 7.45
C ALA A 57 -17.79 28.89 7.45
N ALA A 58 -17.83 27.79 8.22
CA ALA A 58 -16.71 26.82 8.26
C ALA A 58 -16.53 26.11 6.92
N LEU A 59 -17.63 25.74 6.24
CA LEU A 59 -17.59 25.16 4.88
C LEU A 59 -17.05 26.18 3.87
N ALA A 60 -17.54 27.41 3.89
CA ALA A 60 -17.07 28.48 3.01
C ALA A 60 -15.57 28.74 3.19
N LEU A 61 -15.09 28.78 4.44
CA LEU A 61 -13.67 28.92 4.76
C LEU A 61 -12.86 27.74 4.25
N ALA A 62 -13.36 26.50 4.36
CA ALA A 62 -12.69 25.30 3.86
C ALA A 62 -12.53 25.33 2.33
N LEU A 63 -13.61 25.60 1.61
CA LEU A 63 -13.59 25.68 0.14
C LEU A 63 -12.72 26.83 -0.35
N GLY A 64 -12.84 28.02 0.28
CA GLY A 64 -12.04 29.21 -0.04
C GLY A 64 -10.55 28.96 0.26
N TRP A 65 -10.23 28.29 1.37
CA TRP A 65 -8.88 27.92 1.71
C TRP A 65 -8.27 26.94 0.69
N ASN A 66 -9.03 25.90 0.30
CA ASN A 66 -8.55 24.93 -0.69
C ASN A 66 -8.30 25.62 -2.04
N TRP A 67 -9.22 26.49 -2.50
CA TRP A 67 -9.03 27.30 -3.69
C TRP A 67 -7.78 28.18 -3.62
N LEU A 68 -7.56 28.86 -2.48
CA LEU A 68 -6.39 29.71 -2.26
C LEU A 68 -5.10 28.89 -2.28
N TYR A 69 -5.10 27.74 -1.63
CA TYR A 69 -3.96 26.83 -1.57
C TYR A 69 -3.57 26.30 -2.96
N ILE A 70 -4.56 25.88 -3.75
CA ILE A 70 -4.33 25.48 -5.15
C ILE A 70 -3.69 26.62 -5.93
N ARG A 71 -4.21 27.83 -5.79
CA ARG A 71 -3.75 28.98 -6.56
C ARG A 71 -2.36 29.49 -6.13
N GLN A 72 -2.03 29.41 -4.84
CA GLN A 72 -0.79 29.99 -4.31
C GLN A 72 0.35 28.97 -4.15
N VAL A 73 0.02 27.69 -4.03
CA VAL A 73 1.03 26.62 -3.77
C VAL A 73 1.13 25.64 -4.93
N GLN A 74 -0.01 25.08 -5.38
CA GLN A 74 0.01 24.02 -6.40
C GLN A 74 0.29 24.61 -7.80
N LYS A 75 -0.55 25.56 -8.26
CA LYS A 75 -0.43 26.11 -9.64
C LYS A 75 0.93 26.71 -9.98
N PRO A 76 1.61 27.48 -9.10
CA PRO A 76 2.96 27.98 -9.38
C PRO A 76 3.99 26.89 -9.61
N LEU A 77 3.83 25.74 -8.95
CA LEU A 77 4.70 24.58 -9.14
C LEU A 77 4.34 23.81 -10.40
N GLU A 78 3.06 23.64 -10.69
CA GLU A 78 2.59 22.96 -11.90
C GLU A 78 2.97 23.67 -13.21
N VAL A 79 3.18 24.98 -13.18
CA VAL A 79 3.72 25.74 -14.33
C VAL A 79 5.12 25.25 -14.74
N LEU A 80 5.89 24.75 -13.79
CA LEU A 80 7.22 24.17 -14.08
C LEU A 80 7.15 22.78 -14.68
N ALA A 81 6.00 22.10 -14.58
CA ALA A 81 5.84 20.75 -15.12
C ALA A 81 5.95 20.76 -16.67
N GLY A 82 6.76 19.85 -17.18
CA GLY A 82 7.12 19.77 -18.62
C GLY A 82 8.34 20.62 -18.99
N MET A 83 8.82 21.50 -18.12
CA MET A 83 10.03 22.30 -18.37
C MET A 83 11.30 21.52 -17.99
N GLU A 84 12.40 21.86 -18.64
CA GLU A 84 13.73 21.40 -18.33
C GLU A 84 14.66 22.60 -18.12
N GLY A 85 15.46 22.57 -17.06
CA GLY A 85 16.35 23.68 -16.79
C GLY A 85 17.21 23.49 -15.53
N PRO A 86 18.17 24.38 -15.30
CA PRO A 86 19.01 24.35 -14.12
C PRO A 86 18.20 24.64 -12.87
N ALA A 87 18.40 23.82 -11.84
CA ALA A 87 17.73 23.98 -10.55
C ALA A 87 18.73 23.78 -9.40
N VAL A 88 18.60 24.63 -8.40
CA VAL A 88 19.32 24.48 -7.12
C VAL A 88 18.29 23.97 -6.10
N MET A 89 18.62 22.87 -5.47
CA MET A 89 17.71 22.12 -4.60
C MET A 89 18.39 21.82 -3.27
N THR A 90 17.71 22.06 -2.15
CA THR A 90 18.19 21.73 -0.81
C THR A 90 17.51 20.45 -0.30
N LEU A 91 18.30 19.46 0.15
CA LEU A 91 17.79 18.21 0.70
C LEU A 91 17.01 18.44 2.00
N CYS A 92 15.82 17.87 2.08
CA CYS A 92 14.97 17.92 3.27
C CYS A 92 15.10 16.68 4.18
N GLY A 93 15.75 15.64 3.73
CA GLY A 93 16.02 14.38 4.43
C GLY A 93 17.13 13.62 3.73
N TYR A 94 17.47 12.44 4.21
CA TYR A 94 18.38 11.54 3.50
C TYR A 94 17.71 11.01 2.23
N ALA A 95 18.54 10.70 1.23
CA ALA A 95 18.07 10.06 0.01
C ALA A 95 17.79 8.58 0.25
N GLU A 96 16.84 8.06 -0.51
CA GLU A 96 16.44 6.65 -0.53
C GLU A 96 16.98 6.01 -1.82
N LYS A 97 17.43 4.77 -1.73
CA LYS A 97 17.86 3.98 -2.89
C LYS A 97 16.64 3.66 -3.77
N THR A 98 16.82 3.70 -5.09
CA THR A 98 15.86 3.23 -6.10
C THR A 98 16.56 2.24 -7.03
N ASP A 99 15.83 1.57 -7.91
CA ASP A 99 16.39 0.57 -8.83
C ASP A 99 17.45 1.16 -9.78
N TYR A 100 17.31 2.44 -10.15
CA TYR A 100 18.17 3.11 -11.15
C TYR A 100 18.96 4.31 -10.59
N GLY A 101 19.09 4.45 -9.25
CA GLY A 101 19.78 5.57 -8.62
C GLY A 101 19.24 5.88 -7.23
N ALA A 102 19.05 7.15 -6.93
CA ALA A 102 18.54 7.60 -5.63
C ALA A 102 17.47 8.66 -5.78
N ARG A 103 16.57 8.75 -4.78
CA ARG A 103 15.58 9.81 -4.69
C ARG A 103 15.64 10.53 -3.35
N ALA A 104 15.39 11.82 -3.36
CA ALA A 104 15.32 12.62 -2.13
C ALA A 104 14.19 13.66 -2.19
N VAL A 105 13.59 13.93 -1.04
CA VAL A 105 12.69 15.09 -0.91
C VAL A 105 13.55 16.34 -0.82
N VAL A 106 13.35 17.27 -1.74
CA VAL A 106 14.11 18.51 -1.86
C VAL A 106 13.20 19.72 -1.79
N ARG A 107 13.81 20.86 -1.49
CA ARG A 107 13.18 22.18 -1.61
C ARG A 107 13.86 22.95 -2.74
N LEU A 108 13.09 23.41 -3.71
CA LEU A 108 13.56 24.25 -4.79
C LEU A 108 13.90 25.65 -4.26
N GLU A 109 15.07 26.17 -4.60
CA GLU A 109 15.43 27.57 -4.30
C GLU A 109 14.65 28.51 -5.22
N GLY A 110 14.26 29.67 -4.68
CA GLY A 110 13.50 30.68 -5.42
C GLY A 110 11.99 30.41 -5.55
N VAL A 111 11.49 29.23 -5.11
CA VAL A 111 10.05 28.91 -5.12
C VAL A 111 9.53 28.77 -3.69
N PRO A 112 8.71 29.71 -3.18
CA PRO A 112 8.13 29.59 -1.84
C PRO A 112 7.34 28.28 -1.70
N LEU A 113 7.60 27.54 -0.62
CA LEU A 113 6.96 26.23 -0.35
C LEU A 113 7.18 25.15 -1.42
N GLY A 114 8.13 25.35 -2.35
CA GLY A 114 8.45 24.44 -3.44
C GLY A 114 9.10 23.14 -2.98
N LYS A 115 8.31 22.15 -2.54
CA LYS A 115 8.79 20.78 -2.31
C LYS A 115 8.66 19.96 -3.59
N ALA A 116 9.74 19.24 -3.91
CA ALA A 116 9.78 18.27 -5.00
C ALA A 116 10.41 16.95 -4.51
N VAL A 117 10.23 15.89 -5.26
CA VAL A 117 11.08 14.69 -5.15
C VAL A 117 12.07 14.74 -6.30
N PHE A 118 13.34 14.74 -5.99
CA PHE A 118 14.42 14.69 -6.95
C PHE A 118 14.91 13.26 -7.12
N TYR A 119 14.99 12.80 -8.36
CA TYR A 119 15.57 11.54 -8.80
C TYR A 119 16.91 11.83 -9.46
N GLY A 120 17.98 11.27 -8.91
CA GLY A 120 19.34 11.48 -9.36
C GLY A 120 20.19 10.22 -9.19
N ASP A 121 21.49 10.36 -9.47
CA ASP A 121 22.43 9.26 -9.44
C ASP A 121 22.83 8.85 -8.02
N TRP A 122 23.55 7.75 -7.89
CA TRP A 122 23.99 7.14 -6.63
C TRP A 122 24.70 8.07 -5.63
N PRO A 123 25.54 9.05 -6.05
CA PRO A 123 26.18 9.99 -5.13
C PRO A 123 25.19 10.81 -4.27
N LEU A 124 23.91 10.88 -4.67
CA LEU A 124 22.86 11.52 -3.87
C LEU A 124 22.67 10.84 -2.50
N LEU A 125 22.99 9.53 -2.37
CA LEU A 125 22.89 8.78 -1.11
C LEU A 125 23.89 9.23 -0.05
N GLU A 126 25.01 9.84 -0.47
CA GLU A 126 26.07 10.29 0.43
C GLU A 126 25.77 11.67 1.03
N LEU A 127 24.76 12.36 0.51
CA LEU A 127 24.44 13.71 0.96
C LEU A 127 23.67 13.73 2.28
N GLU A 128 24.01 14.75 3.08
CA GLU A 128 23.31 15.02 4.33
C GLU A 128 22.12 15.99 4.16
N PRO A 129 21.11 15.90 5.01
CA PRO A 129 20.02 16.87 5.05
C PRO A 129 20.54 18.31 5.21
N GLY A 130 20.06 19.21 4.35
CA GLY A 130 20.46 20.60 4.29
C GLY A 130 21.61 20.91 3.32
N GLN A 131 22.19 19.90 2.68
CA GLN A 131 23.09 20.10 1.54
C GLN A 131 22.32 20.44 0.27
N THR A 132 22.99 21.04 -0.69
CA THR A 132 22.41 21.47 -1.96
C THR A 132 22.85 20.59 -3.10
N VAL A 133 21.95 20.40 -4.06
CA VAL A 133 22.22 19.76 -5.35
C VAL A 133 21.89 20.77 -6.43
N SER A 134 22.84 21.01 -7.34
CA SER A 134 22.64 21.80 -8.54
C SER A 134 22.68 20.87 -9.74
N ALA A 135 21.59 20.75 -10.46
CA ALA A 135 21.47 19.89 -11.62
C ALA A 135 20.53 20.49 -12.66
N VAL A 136 20.71 20.11 -13.91
CA VAL A 136 19.67 20.28 -14.91
C VAL A 136 18.61 19.23 -14.62
N ALA A 137 17.38 19.65 -14.40
CA ALA A 137 16.29 18.73 -14.06
C ALA A 137 15.11 18.93 -15.02
N ARG A 138 14.51 17.83 -15.42
CA ARG A 138 13.22 17.81 -16.09
C ARG A 138 12.12 17.66 -15.04
N PHE A 139 11.20 18.61 -15.02
CA PHE A 139 10.10 18.65 -14.06
C PHE A 139 8.85 17.96 -14.61
N GLN A 140 8.20 17.17 -13.75
CA GLN A 140 6.90 16.55 -14.04
C GLN A 140 5.92 16.82 -12.89
N SER A 141 4.60 16.85 -13.20
CA SER A 141 3.58 16.95 -12.17
C SER A 141 3.59 15.70 -11.28
N ALA A 142 3.60 15.90 -9.97
CA ALA A 142 3.50 14.81 -9.01
C ALA A 142 2.04 14.35 -8.77
N GLY A 143 1.07 15.13 -9.22
CA GLY A 143 -0.36 14.78 -9.14
C GLY A 143 -0.86 13.93 -10.29
N ARG A 144 -0.12 13.88 -11.40
CA ARG A 144 -0.46 13.11 -12.58
C ARG A 144 0.79 12.45 -13.16
N ILE A 145 0.87 11.14 -13.04
CA ILE A 145 1.99 10.34 -13.51
C ILE A 145 1.48 9.45 -14.64
N ARG A 146 2.06 9.59 -15.84
CA ARG A 146 1.66 8.81 -17.03
C ARG A 146 0.14 8.75 -17.19
N ASP A 147 -0.52 9.92 -17.20
CA ASP A 147 -1.97 10.10 -17.33
C ASP A 147 -2.86 9.51 -16.21
N THR A 148 -2.28 8.96 -15.15
CA THR A 148 -3.00 8.50 -13.96
C THR A 148 -2.91 9.53 -12.84
N ASP A 149 -4.06 9.87 -12.25
CA ASP A 149 -4.10 10.76 -11.08
C ASP A 149 -3.55 10.07 -9.83
N VAL A 150 -2.50 10.66 -9.24
CA VAL A 150 -1.79 10.11 -8.09
C VAL A 150 -1.83 11.06 -6.91
N THR A 151 -2.29 10.57 -5.77
CA THR A 151 -2.42 11.36 -4.53
C THR A 151 -1.30 11.13 -3.52
N SER A 152 -0.42 10.14 -3.74
CA SER A 152 0.64 9.75 -2.81
C SER A 152 1.66 10.84 -2.53
N PHE A 153 1.96 11.68 -3.52
CA PHE A 153 2.88 12.82 -3.40
C PHE A 153 2.16 14.09 -2.95
N THR A 154 1.04 14.43 -3.58
CA THR A 154 0.29 15.66 -3.28
C THR A 154 -0.24 15.68 -1.85
N SER A 155 -0.64 14.53 -1.31
CA SER A 155 -1.03 14.37 0.09
C SER A 155 0.09 14.69 1.10
N LYS A 156 1.36 14.61 0.67
CA LYS A 156 2.55 15.00 1.44
C LYS A 156 3.00 16.45 1.17
N GLY A 157 2.27 17.18 0.32
CA GLY A 157 2.60 18.55 -0.10
C GLY A 157 3.72 18.61 -1.13
N VAL A 158 3.92 17.54 -1.89
CA VAL A 158 4.87 17.48 -3.02
C VAL A 158 4.06 17.55 -4.32
N PHE A 159 4.32 18.55 -5.15
CA PHE A 159 3.58 18.80 -6.40
C PHE A 159 4.43 18.62 -7.65
N LEU A 160 5.76 18.47 -7.50
CA LEU A 160 6.69 18.25 -8.59
C LEU A 160 7.57 17.03 -8.34
N LEU A 161 7.85 16.31 -9.43
CA LEU A 161 8.94 15.34 -9.55
C LEU A 161 10.01 15.98 -10.44
N ALA A 162 11.27 15.90 -10.04
CA ALA A 162 12.42 16.45 -10.75
C ALA A 162 13.37 15.31 -11.11
N TYR A 163 13.59 15.08 -12.38
CA TYR A 163 14.49 14.04 -12.89
C TYR A 163 15.79 14.68 -13.35
N GLY A 164 16.90 14.30 -12.72
CA GLY A 164 18.23 14.77 -13.11
C GLY A 164 18.60 14.41 -14.54
N ARG A 165 19.24 15.33 -15.26
CA ARG A 165 19.74 15.16 -16.60
C ARG A 165 21.22 15.57 -16.64
N GLY A 166 22.09 14.66 -17.08
CA GLY A 166 23.54 14.91 -17.08
C GLY A 166 24.15 14.97 -15.67
N GLU A 167 25.37 15.50 -15.60
CA GLU A 167 26.12 15.57 -14.32
C GLU A 167 25.49 16.54 -13.35
N ALA A 168 25.23 16.07 -12.12
CA ALA A 168 24.80 16.91 -11.01
C ALA A 168 25.99 17.38 -10.17
N VAL A 169 25.96 18.63 -9.75
CA VAL A 169 26.97 19.20 -8.82
C VAL A 169 26.42 19.11 -7.40
N TYR A 170 27.07 18.32 -6.60
CA TYR A 170 26.73 18.12 -5.20
C TYR A 170 27.49 19.13 -4.33
N GLY A 171 26.75 19.89 -3.51
CA GLY A 171 27.33 20.91 -2.64
C GLY A 171 28.17 20.27 -1.53
N SER A 172 29.42 20.74 -1.38
CA SER A 172 30.31 20.33 -0.31
C SER A 172 30.05 21.20 0.92
N GLY A 173 29.81 20.57 2.05
CA GLY A 173 29.70 21.23 3.35
C GLY A 173 28.43 20.82 4.12
N THR A 174 28.62 20.46 5.38
CA THR A 174 27.52 20.12 6.28
C THR A 174 26.76 21.36 6.72
N SER A 175 25.45 21.37 6.58
CA SER A 175 24.62 22.43 7.15
C SER A 175 24.70 22.38 8.69
N SER A 176 25.23 23.40 9.34
CA SER A 176 25.29 23.52 10.80
C SER A 176 23.93 23.84 11.46
N SER A 177 22.88 23.99 10.67
CA SER A 177 21.56 24.37 11.17
C SER A 177 21.00 23.36 12.17
N PRO A 178 20.58 23.76 13.38
CA PRO A 178 19.99 22.89 14.39
C PRO A 178 18.71 22.17 13.91
N ARG A 179 18.09 22.68 12.85
CA ARG A 179 16.90 22.09 12.23
C ARG A 179 17.12 20.64 11.79
N TRP A 180 18.35 20.28 11.39
CA TRP A 180 18.68 18.97 10.85
C TRP A 180 19.17 17.97 11.91
N TRP A 181 19.46 18.45 13.14
CA TRP A 181 19.90 17.56 14.23
C TRP A 181 18.98 16.36 14.50
N PRO A 182 17.63 16.52 14.54
CA PRO A 182 16.79 15.36 14.77
C PRO A 182 16.91 14.29 13.68
N VAL A 183 16.99 14.71 12.41
CA VAL A 183 17.09 13.78 11.27
C VAL A 183 18.43 13.04 11.30
N ARG A 184 19.53 13.76 11.60
CA ARG A 184 20.87 13.16 11.76
C ARG A 184 20.92 12.22 12.95
N LEU A 185 20.30 12.58 14.07
CA LEU A 185 20.22 11.68 15.21
C LEU A 185 19.43 10.41 14.85
N GLY A 186 18.37 10.50 14.05
CA GLY A 186 17.63 9.33 13.56
C GLY A 186 18.52 8.37 12.77
N ARG A 187 19.38 8.90 11.88
CA ARG A 187 20.36 8.12 11.13
C ARG A 187 21.40 7.49 12.05
N ALA A 188 22.01 8.29 12.94
CA ALA A 188 22.98 7.78 13.91
C ALA A 188 22.39 6.70 14.85
N MET A 189 21.11 6.83 15.22
CA MET A 189 20.40 5.80 15.97
C MET A 189 20.22 4.52 15.14
N ALA A 190 19.86 4.60 13.87
CA ALA A 190 19.74 3.45 12.99
C ALA A 190 21.08 2.70 12.85
N GLU A 191 22.18 3.44 12.62
CA GLU A 191 23.53 2.89 12.57
C GLU A 191 23.95 2.23 13.89
N LYS A 192 23.66 2.90 15.03
CA LYS A 192 23.95 2.32 16.35
C LYS A 192 23.14 1.05 16.63
N ILE A 193 21.88 0.98 16.18
CA ILE A 193 21.05 -0.22 16.29
C ILE A 193 21.65 -1.35 15.47
N GLN A 194 22.14 -1.09 14.25
CA GLN A 194 22.82 -2.12 13.44
C GLN A 194 24.08 -2.67 14.10
N GLU A 195 24.85 -1.82 14.82
CA GLU A 195 26.00 -2.29 15.61
C GLU A 195 25.61 -3.17 16.81
N LEU A 196 24.50 -2.83 17.49
CA LEU A 196 24.07 -3.52 18.70
C LEU A 196 23.29 -4.80 18.43
N TYR A 197 22.68 -4.93 17.26
CA TYR A 197 21.80 -6.02 16.86
C TYR A 197 22.27 -6.62 15.54
N PRO A 198 23.02 -7.74 15.56
CA PRO A 198 23.65 -8.30 14.36
C PRO A 198 22.73 -9.17 13.49
N ASP A 199 21.44 -9.21 13.77
CA ASP A 199 20.45 -10.05 13.10
C ASP A 199 19.23 -9.23 12.59
N SER A 200 18.23 -9.93 12.09
CA SER A 200 16.97 -9.34 11.60
C SER A 200 16.26 -8.41 12.61
N SER A 201 16.59 -8.53 13.90
CA SER A 201 16.03 -7.65 14.92
C SER A 201 16.47 -6.19 14.77
N ALA A 202 17.61 -5.91 14.13
CA ALA A 202 18.04 -4.54 13.82
C ALA A 202 17.03 -3.82 12.94
N GLY A 203 16.60 -4.45 11.84
CA GLY A 203 15.60 -3.87 10.91
C GLY A 203 14.28 -3.57 11.60
N PHE A 204 13.79 -4.50 12.43
CA PHE A 204 12.56 -4.28 13.21
C PHE A 204 12.69 -3.11 14.19
N LEU A 205 13.80 -3.04 14.95
CA LEU A 205 14.06 -1.97 15.91
C LEU A 205 14.25 -0.61 15.23
N THR A 206 14.97 -0.56 14.12
CA THR A 206 15.12 0.66 13.32
C THR A 206 13.76 1.17 12.86
N ALA A 207 12.91 0.28 12.31
CA ALA A 207 11.59 0.65 11.85
C ALA A 207 10.69 1.20 12.97
N ILE A 208 10.65 0.54 14.13
CA ILE A 208 9.79 0.96 15.26
C ILE A 208 10.29 2.26 15.94
N LEU A 209 11.60 2.53 15.96
CA LEU A 209 12.18 3.68 16.62
C LEU A 209 12.29 4.90 15.71
N THR A 210 12.69 4.73 14.46
CA THR A 210 12.97 5.83 13.53
C THR A 210 11.95 5.94 12.39
N GLY A 211 11.22 4.86 12.10
CA GLY A 211 10.31 4.76 10.96
C GLY A 211 10.96 4.25 9.67
N ASP A 212 12.26 4.03 9.68
CA ASP A 212 12.99 3.46 8.54
C ASP A 212 12.83 1.95 8.50
N LYS A 213 12.27 1.44 7.42
CA LYS A 213 11.93 0.03 7.21
C LYS A 213 12.88 -0.69 6.24
N THR A 214 13.86 0.00 5.70
CA THR A 214 14.74 -0.51 4.63
C THR A 214 15.56 -1.73 5.05
N GLY A 215 15.84 -1.87 6.36
CA GLY A 215 16.58 -3.01 6.91
C GLY A 215 15.71 -4.18 7.39
N LEU A 216 14.38 -4.13 7.19
CA LEU A 216 13.50 -5.23 7.57
C LEU A 216 13.50 -6.29 6.46
N PRO A 217 13.82 -7.58 6.78
CA PRO A 217 13.68 -8.66 5.82
C PRO A 217 12.27 -8.72 5.23
N GLU A 218 12.15 -8.99 3.93
CA GLU A 218 10.89 -8.97 3.20
C GLU A 218 9.89 -9.99 3.77
N GLY A 219 10.34 -11.22 4.05
CA GLY A 219 9.50 -12.26 4.66
C GLY A 219 8.96 -11.88 6.04
N ASP A 220 9.72 -11.16 6.87
CA ASP A 220 9.23 -10.65 8.15
C ASP A 220 8.18 -9.53 7.94
N GLY A 221 8.39 -8.68 6.93
CA GLY A 221 7.44 -7.65 6.52
C GLY A 221 6.11 -8.24 6.07
N ILE A 222 6.17 -9.29 5.24
CA ILE A 222 5.01 -10.05 4.76
C ILE A 222 4.28 -10.71 5.94
N ALA A 223 4.98 -11.44 6.80
CA ALA A 223 4.38 -12.11 7.96
C ALA A 223 3.68 -11.12 8.92
N LEU A 224 4.30 -9.96 9.19
CA LEU A 224 3.68 -8.89 9.97
C LEU A 224 2.42 -8.33 9.28
N SER A 225 2.42 -8.25 7.97
CA SER A 225 1.30 -7.79 7.17
C SER A 225 0.14 -8.78 7.18
N GLU A 226 0.42 -10.05 6.95
CA GLU A 226 -0.56 -11.16 6.98
C GLU A 226 -1.13 -11.40 8.39
N ALA A 227 -0.33 -11.15 9.45
CA ALA A 227 -0.81 -11.16 10.83
C ALA A 227 -1.59 -9.88 11.23
N GLY A 228 -1.64 -8.84 10.38
CA GLY A 228 -2.26 -7.55 10.69
C GLY A 228 -1.47 -6.70 11.68
N LEU A 229 -0.18 -6.96 11.85
CA LEU A 229 0.73 -6.25 12.75
C LEU A 229 1.58 -5.18 12.07
N TYR A 230 1.51 -5.03 10.73
CA TYR A 230 2.33 -4.08 9.98
C TYR A 230 2.22 -2.63 10.47
N HIS A 231 1.09 -2.26 11.08
CA HIS A 231 0.87 -0.95 11.68
C HIS A 231 1.80 -0.67 12.89
N VAL A 232 2.38 -1.71 13.51
CA VAL A 232 3.38 -1.59 14.59
C VAL A 232 4.70 -1.01 14.07
N MET A 233 5.04 -1.32 12.80
CA MET A 233 6.23 -0.81 12.12
C MET A 233 6.08 0.65 11.68
N ALA A 234 4.86 1.14 11.57
CA ALA A 234 4.62 2.54 11.28
C ALA A 234 4.66 3.33 12.59
N VAL A 235 5.58 4.30 12.69
CA VAL A 235 5.61 5.18 13.85
C VAL A 235 4.26 5.89 14.01
N SER A 236 3.64 5.71 15.17
CA SER A 236 2.24 6.04 15.40
C SER A 236 1.99 6.70 16.76
N GLY A 237 0.72 7.00 17.05
CA GLY A 237 0.31 7.52 18.35
C GLY A 237 0.68 6.62 19.54
N MET A 238 0.83 5.33 19.33
CA MET A 238 1.28 4.37 20.34
C MET A 238 2.71 4.69 20.80
N HIS A 239 3.62 4.97 19.89
CA HIS A 239 5.01 5.35 20.18
C HIS A 239 5.10 6.69 20.94
N CYS A 240 4.31 7.68 20.54
CA CYS A 240 4.19 8.93 21.29
C CYS A 240 3.63 8.68 22.71
N GLY A 241 2.73 7.71 22.89
CA GLY A 241 2.22 7.26 24.18
C GLY A 241 3.30 6.61 25.04
N PHE A 242 4.20 5.83 24.45
CA PHE A 242 5.35 5.25 25.18
C PHE A 242 6.34 6.31 25.62
N LEU A 243 6.65 7.30 24.78
CA LEU A 243 7.47 8.46 25.17
C LEU A 243 6.83 9.24 26.32
N LEU A 244 5.52 9.46 26.26
CA LEU A 244 4.78 10.09 27.36
C LEU A 244 4.88 9.27 28.66
N THR A 245 4.75 7.96 28.58
CA THR A 245 4.83 7.06 29.74
C THR A 245 6.21 7.10 30.39
N LEU A 246 7.26 7.07 29.55
CA LEU A 246 8.65 7.20 30.00
C LEU A 246 8.88 8.54 30.70
N ALA A 247 8.47 9.64 30.07
CA ALA A 247 8.61 10.98 30.64
C ALA A 247 7.79 11.18 31.91
N ALA A 248 6.60 10.59 32.00
CA ALA A 248 5.78 10.63 33.19
C ALA A 248 6.45 9.88 34.36
N GLY A 249 7.14 8.77 34.08
CA GLY A 249 7.96 8.06 35.06
C GLY A 249 9.09 8.95 35.61
N LEU A 250 9.82 9.63 34.72
CA LEU A 250 10.91 10.52 35.11
C LEU A 250 10.45 11.77 35.91
N THR A 251 9.27 12.29 35.62
CA THR A 251 8.71 13.48 36.27
C THR A 251 7.88 13.18 37.53
N GLY A 252 7.86 11.92 37.97
CA GLY A 252 7.05 11.48 39.13
C GLY A 252 5.55 11.68 38.90
N LYS A 253 5.07 11.57 37.64
CA LYS A 253 3.66 11.73 37.21
C LYS A 253 3.07 13.13 37.47
N ARG A 254 3.92 14.15 37.65
CA ARG A 254 3.51 15.56 37.83
C ARG A 254 3.07 16.15 36.51
N ARG A 255 1.78 16.26 36.24
CA ARG A 255 1.16 16.63 34.96
C ARG A 255 1.81 17.83 34.26
N ARG A 256 2.10 18.94 34.99
CA ARG A 256 2.71 20.14 34.41
C ARG A 256 4.15 19.90 33.97
N PHE A 257 4.97 19.26 34.82
CA PHE A 257 6.35 18.93 34.47
C PHE A 257 6.44 17.93 33.30
N THR A 258 5.57 16.93 33.32
CA THR A 258 5.45 15.98 32.17
C THR A 258 5.11 16.71 30.89
N ALA A 259 4.15 17.65 30.90
CA ALA A 259 3.77 18.40 29.70
C ALA A 259 4.93 19.27 29.21
N ILE A 260 5.63 20.00 30.10
CA ILE A 260 6.78 20.85 29.73
C ILE A 260 7.92 20.02 29.11
N LEU A 261 8.18 18.81 29.60
CA LEU A 261 9.20 17.90 29.06
C LEU A 261 8.76 17.28 27.73
N VAL A 262 7.51 16.81 27.63
CA VAL A 262 7.05 16.02 26.50
C VAL A 262 6.74 16.89 25.29
N LEU A 263 6.23 18.11 25.43
CA LEU A 263 5.89 18.97 24.29
C LEU A 263 7.07 19.21 23.33
N PRO A 264 8.26 19.66 23.80
CA PRO A 264 9.42 19.78 22.90
C PRO A 264 9.93 18.43 22.41
N LEU A 265 9.86 17.38 23.22
CA LEU A 265 10.25 16.03 22.83
C LEU A 265 9.38 15.48 21.68
N LEU A 266 8.08 15.76 21.67
CA LEU A 266 7.19 15.39 20.58
C LEU A 266 7.55 16.07 19.25
N VAL A 267 7.89 17.37 19.31
CA VAL A 267 8.35 18.10 18.12
C VAL A 267 9.66 17.51 17.61
N PHE A 268 10.60 17.27 18.52
CA PHE A 268 11.88 16.66 18.19
C PHE A 268 11.70 15.24 17.57
N TYR A 269 10.83 14.41 18.17
CA TYR A 269 10.56 13.07 17.69
C TYR A 269 9.85 13.08 16.32
N ALA A 270 8.92 14.02 16.10
CA ALA A 270 8.30 14.18 14.78
C ALA A 270 9.32 14.52 13.70
N LEU A 271 10.31 15.36 14.00
CA LEU A 271 11.40 15.69 13.07
C LEU A 271 12.36 14.52 12.88
N LEU A 272 12.69 13.78 13.95
CA LEU A 272 13.57 12.61 13.92
C LEU A 272 13.02 11.51 12.98
N THR A 273 11.71 11.28 13.01
CA THR A 273 11.04 10.28 12.17
C THR A 273 10.67 10.79 10.77
N GLY A 274 11.27 11.91 10.33
CA GLY A 274 11.02 12.49 9.01
C GLY A 274 9.66 13.17 8.83
N GLY A 275 8.92 13.43 9.93
CA GLY A 275 7.64 14.14 9.88
C GLY A 275 6.53 13.36 9.19
N SER A 276 6.52 12.03 9.30
CA SER A 276 5.46 11.21 8.70
C SER A 276 4.07 11.68 9.16
N PRO A 277 3.03 11.65 8.28
CA PRO A 277 1.70 12.14 8.63
C PRO A 277 1.10 11.50 9.89
N SER A 278 1.45 10.23 10.14
CA SER A 278 0.99 9.48 11.31
C SER A 278 1.54 10.05 12.62
N VAL A 279 2.85 10.36 12.63
CA VAL A 279 3.54 10.91 13.81
C VAL A 279 3.11 12.35 14.07
N VAL A 280 3.10 13.19 13.03
CA VAL A 280 2.68 14.60 13.15
C VAL A 280 1.30 14.69 13.78
N ARG A 281 0.37 13.88 13.33
CA ARG A 281 -0.98 13.82 13.87
C ARG A 281 -1.01 13.41 15.34
N ALA A 282 -0.27 12.36 15.71
CA ALA A 282 -0.19 11.89 17.09
C ALA A 282 0.43 12.95 18.00
N CYS A 283 1.50 13.61 17.55
CA CYS A 283 2.15 14.70 18.26
C CYS A 283 1.22 15.90 18.48
N VAL A 284 0.47 16.30 17.43
CA VAL A 284 -0.49 17.41 17.54
C VAL A 284 -1.62 17.07 18.51
N MET A 285 -2.22 15.88 18.40
CA MET A 285 -3.27 15.45 19.34
C MET A 285 -2.78 15.41 20.78
N LEU A 286 -1.61 14.81 20.98
CA LEU A 286 -1.04 14.68 22.32
C LEU A 286 -0.64 16.06 22.89
N ALA A 287 -0.15 16.96 22.02
CA ALA A 287 0.13 18.33 22.40
C ALA A 287 -1.12 19.05 22.92
N PHE A 288 -2.27 18.90 22.26
CA PHE A 288 -3.54 19.46 22.75
C PHE A 288 -3.94 18.88 24.10
N LEU A 289 -3.80 17.57 24.29
CA LEU A 289 -4.15 16.91 25.54
C LEU A 289 -3.24 17.33 26.71
N LEU A 290 -1.94 17.50 26.42
CA LEU A 290 -0.94 17.90 27.43
C LEU A 290 -0.96 19.40 27.71
N ALA A 291 -1.29 20.23 26.72
CA ALA A 291 -1.40 21.67 26.91
C ALA A 291 -2.64 22.07 27.74
N ALA A 292 -3.75 21.33 27.69
CA ALA A 292 -4.99 21.66 28.38
C ALA A 292 -4.77 21.92 29.91
N PRO A 293 -4.08 21.04 30.66
CA PRO A 293 -3.77 21.29 32.08
C PRO A 293 -2.88 22.49 32.34
N LEU A 294 -2.03 22.89 31.39
CA LEU A 294 -1.19 24.09 31.53
C LEU A 294 -2.04 25.37 31.52
N PHE A 295 -3.14 25.35 30.77
CA PHE A 295 -4.13 26.44 30.71
C PHE A 295 -5.30 26.26 31.69
N CYS A 296 -5.16 25.41 32.71
CA CYS A 296 -6.19 25.11 33.72
C CYS A 296 -7.51 24.65 33.05
N ARG A 297 -7.44 23.87 31.99
CA ARG A 297 -8.61 23.29 31.30
C ARG A 297 -8.57 21.76 31.34
N ASP A 298 -9.75 21.16 31.31
CA ASP A 298 -9.89 19.71 31.19
C ASP A 298 -9.52 19.25 29.77
N SER A 299 -8.83 18.12 29.69
CA SER A 299 -8.51 17.47 28.44
C SER A 299 -9.77 16.87 27.81
N ASP A 300 -10.08 17.24 26.55
CA ASP A 300 -11.21 16.69 25.80
C ASP A 300 -10.70 16.01 24.50
N PRO A 301 -10.52 14.67 24.51
CA PRO A 301 -9.97 13.94 23.37
C PRO A 301 -10.71 14.13 22.05
N PRO A 302 -12.06 14.16 21.98
CA PRO A 302 -12.76 14.46 20.72
C PRO A 302 -12.48 15.85 20.16
N THR A 303 -12.33 16.86 21.02
CA THR A 303 -11.95 18.21 20.58
C THR A 303 -10.49 18.25 20.11
N ALA A 304 -9.59 17.54 20.80
CA ALA A 304 -8.20 17.41 20.37
C ALA A 304 -8.08 16.71 18.99
N LEU A 305 -8.88 15.66 18.75
CA LEU A 305 -8.94 14.96 17.47
C LEU A 305 -9.40 15.90 16.33
N ALA A 306 -10.50 16.62 16.54
CA ALA A 306 -11.04 17.55 15.56
C ALA A 306 -10.07 18.72 15.28
N ALA A 307 -9.43 19.26 16.32
CA ALA A 307 -8.44 20.33 16.20
C ALA A 307 -7.18 19.87 15.47
N ALA A 308 -6.71 18.64 15.72
CA ALA A 308 -5.59 18.07 15.01
C ALA A 308 -5.88 17.90 13.52
N LEU A 309 -7.07 17.37 13.17
CA LEU A 309 -7.49 17.26 11.77
C LEU A 309 -7.55 18.62 11.09
N PHE A 310 -8.16 19.60 11.74
CA PHE A 310 -8.23 20.97 11.24
C PHE A 310 -6.84 21.54 10.93
N LEU A 311 -5.89 21.44 11.86
CA LEU A 311 -4.54 22.00 11.69
C LEU A 311 -3.76 21.32 10.57
N ILE A 312 -3.89 19.99 10.44
CA ILE A 312 -3.23 19.24 9.37
C ILE A 312 -3.80 19.64 8.01
N LEU A 313 -5.13 19.73 7.89
CA LEU A 313 -5.80 20.13 6.65
C LEU A 313 -5.63 21.63 6.35
N LEU A 314 -5.41 22.46 7.35
CA LEU A 314 -5.03 23.86 7.17
C LEU A 314 -3.60 23.98 6.62
N ALA A 315 -2.67 23.14 7.06
CA ALA A 315 -1.31 23.11 6.55
C ALA A 315 -1.20 22.57 5.12
N ASN A 316 -1.98 21.51 4.82
CA ASN A 316 -2.07 20.93 3.48
C ASN A 316 -3.48 20.32 3.27
N PRO A 317 -4.37 20.95 2.49
CA PRO A 317 -5.70 20.42 2.23
C PRO A 317 -5.68 19.08 1.47
N PHE A 318 -4.67 18.84 0.61
CA PHE A 318 -4.49 17.55 -0.08
C PHE A 318 -4.17 16.39 0.85
N ALA A 319 -3.77 16.65 2.10
CA ALA A 319 -3.57 15.60 3.10
C ALA A 319 -4.87 14.80 3.36
N ALA A 320 -6.05 15.32 3.02
CA ALA A 320 -7.32 14.59 3.05
C ALA A 320 -7.28 13.29 2.23
N ALA A 321 -6.51 13.25 1.13
CA ALA A 321 -6.31 12.06 0.31
C ALA A 321 -5.28 11.06 0.88
N SER A 322 -4.60 11.39 1.98
CA SER A 322 -3.62 10.49 2.61
C SER A 322 -4.31 9.29 3.26
N VAL A 323 -4.04 8.09 2.75
CA VAL A 323 -4.52 6.82 3.35
C VAL A 323 -4.11 6.71 4.82
N SER A 324 -2.87 7.09 5.14
CA SER A 324 -2.36 7.09 6.52
C SER A 324 -3.14 8.04 7.44
N LEU A 325 -3.54 9.23 6.95
CA LEU A 325 -4.38 10.16 7.70
C LEU A 325 -5.76 9.57 7.94
N GLN A 326 -6.42 9.08 6.88
CA GLN A 326 -7.78 8.53 6.97
C GLN A 326 -7.85 7.35 7.95
N LEU A 327 -6.94 6.37 7.81
CA LEU A 327 -6.91 5.19 8.69
C LEU A 327 -6.73 5.54 10.15
N SER A 328 -5.82 6.44 10.45
CA SER A 328 -5.58 6.74 11.86
C SER A 328 -6.66 7.64 12.49
N PHE A 329 -7.27 8.59 11.73
CA PHE A 329 -8.42 9.32 12.26
C PHE A 329 -9.63 8.41 12.44
N ALA A 330 -9.85 7.45 11.54
CA ALA A 330 -10.85 6.40 11.69
C ALA A 330 -10.58 5.53 12.92
N ALA A 331 -9.35 5.04 13.10
CA ALA A 331 -8.97 4.26 14.28
C ALA A 331 -9.20 5.03 15.58
N MET A 332 -8.76 6.29 15.65
CA MET A 332 -8.95 7.14 16.84
C MET A 332 -10.43 7.43 17.11
N ALA A 333 -11.23 7.65 16.08
CA ALA A 333 -12.69 7.79 16.26
C ALA A 333 -13.30 6.51 16.85
N GLY A 334 -12.88 5.35 16.37
CA GLY A 334 -13.29 4.06 16.91
C GLY A 334 -12.86 3.86 18.38
N LEU A 335 -11.62 4.20 18.70
CA LEU A 335 -11.09 4.15 20.06
C LEU A 335 -11.88 5.08 21.02
N LEU A 336 -12.24 6.28 20.57
CA LEU A 336 -12.96 7.25 21.40
C LEU A 336 -14.44 6.91 21.57
N TRP A 337 -15.06 6.33 20.57
CA TRP A 337 -16.52 6.16 20.55
C TRP A 337 -16.98 4.73 20.81
N LEU A 338 -16.31 3.72 20.24
CA LEU A 338 -16.74 2.32 20.31
C LEU A 338 -16.06 1.58 21.48
N THR A 339 -14.75 1.78 21.69
CA THR A 339 -13.99 1.09 22.76
C THR A 339 -14.60 1.25 24.15
N PRO A 340 -15.05 2.44 24.61
CA PRO A 340 -15.66 2.56 25.94
C PRO A 340 -16.98 1.79 26.08
N LYS A 341 -17.71 1.59 24.98
CA LYS A 341 -18.96 0.82 24.97
C LYS A 341 -18.67 -0.68 25.04
N LEU A 342 -17.70 -1.15 24.26
CA LEU A 342 -17.26 -2.55 24.28
C LEU A 342 -16.65 -2.91 25.63
N MET A 343 -15.80 -2.06 26.17
CA MET A 343 -15.18 -2.25 27.48
C MET A 343 -16.22 -2.42 28.59
N ARG A 344 -17.23 -1.55 28.63
CA ARG A 344 -18.36 -1.70 29.60
C ARG A 344 -19.18 -2.97 29.37
N ALA A 345 -19.32 -3.40 28.14
CA ALA A 345 -20.05 -4.61 27.79
C ALA A 345 -19.31 -5.91 28.15
N LEU A 346 -17.98 -5.92 28.04
CA LEU A 346 -17.13 -7.10 28.20
C LEU A 346 -16.57 -7.21 29.64
N ALA A 347 -16.00 -6.16 30.16
CA ALA A 347 -15.39 -6.17 31.49
C ALA A 347 -16.44 -6.08 32.63
N GLY A 348 -17.48 -5.26 32.43
CA GLY A 348 -18.43 -4.98 33.53
C GLY A 348 -17.69 -4.41 34.73
N GLU A 349 -17.91 -5.03 35.90
CA GLU A 349 -17.23 -4.73 37.18
C GLU A 349 -16.02 -5.62 37.46
N ARG A 350 -15.60 -6.44 36.49
CA ARG A 350 -14.46 -7.35 36.65
C ARG A 350 -13.15 -6.59 36.67
N ASP A 351 -12.28 -6.97 37.60
CA ASP A 351 -10.94 -6.40 37.79
C ASP A 351 -9.84 -7.41 37.40
N GLY A 352 -8.58 -6.96 37.42
CA GLY A 352 -7.41 -7.78 37.16
C GLY A 352 -7.21 -8.18 35.68
N PHE A 353 -6.78 -9.41 35.49
CA PHE A 353 -6.37 -9.92 34.17
C PHE A 353 -7.49 -9.87 33.11
N PHE A 354 -8.72 -10.20 33.46
CA PHE A 354 -9.87 -10.12 32.56
C PHE A 354 -10.15 -8.71 32.06
N ARG A 355 -9.96 -7.70 32.91
CA ARG A 355 -10.13 -6.31 32.55
C ARG A 355 -9.07 -5.89 31.55
N LEU A 356 -7.82 -6.37 31.71
CA LEU A 356 -6.73 -6.12 30.75
C LEU A 356 -7.04 -6.74 29.39
N LEU A 357 -7.47 -8.01 29.34
CA LEU A 357 -7.88 -8.67 28.11
C LEU A 357 -9.06 -7.96 27.43
N ALA A 358 -10.08 -7.60 28.20
CA ALA A 358 -11.23 -6.87 27.67
C ALA A 358 -10.83 -5.48 27.14
N ALA A 359 -9.87 -4.81 27.78
CA ALA A 359 -9.37 -3.52 27.34
C ALA A 359 -8.62 -3.64 25.99
N SER A 360 -7.71 -4.60 25.90
CA SER A 360 -6.95 -4.85 24.67
C SER A 360 -7.86 -5.25 23.50
N PHE A 361 -8.76 -6.20 23.72
CA PHE A 361 -9.74 -6.62 22.72
C PHE A 361 -10.67 -5.48 22.30
N SER A 362 -11.21 -4.72 23.28
CA SER A 362 -12.10 -3.59 23.00
C SER A 362 -11.41 -2.48 22.22
N ALA A 363 -10.13 -2.21 22.50
CA ALA A 363 -9.34 -1.22 21.77
C ALA A 363 -9.10 -1.67 20.32
N THR A 364 -8.67 -2.92 20.14
CA THR A 364 -8.44 -3.49 18.78
C THR A 364 -9.75 -3.49 17.98
N MET A 365 -10.84 -4.01 18.53
CA MET A 365 -12.14 -4.02 17.83
C MET A 365 -12.68 -2.62 17.59
N GLY A 366 -12.47 -1.69 18.53
CA GLY A 366 -12.83 -0.29 18.35
C GLY A 366 -12.14 0.34 17.15
N ALA A 367 -10.85 0.13 17.00
CA ALA A 367 -10.08 0.62 15.86
C ALA A 367 -10.48 -0.10 14.58
N LEU A 368 -10.50 -1.44 14.57
CA LEU A 368 -10.77 -2.26 13.38
C LEU A 368 -12.13 -1.94 12.74
N VAL A 369 -13.19 -1.85 13.53
CA VAL A 369 -14.53 -1.55 12.99
C VAL A 369 -14.55 -0.24 12.19
N PHE A 370 -13.77 0.76 12.57
CA PHE A 370 -13.72 2.04 11.85
C PHE A 370 -12.72 2.04 10.69
N THR A 371 -11.66 1.22 10.75
CA THR A 371 -10.65 1.16 9.70
C THR A 371 -10.97 0.15 8.61
N THR A 372 -11.72 -0.91 8.90
CA THR A 372 -12.02 -2.00 7.95
C THR A 372 -12.55 -1.54 6.59
N PRO A 373 -13.51 -0.58 6.47
CA PRO A 373 -13.95 -0.13 5.16
C PRO A 373 -12.83 0.50 4.33
N LEU A 374 -11.93 1.22 4.99
CA LEU A 374 -10.78 1.87 4.34
C LEU A 374 -9.70 0.85 3.97
N THR A 375 -9.39 -0.10 4.87
CA THR A 375 -8.42 -1.17 4.57
C THR A 375 -8.91 -2.06 3.44
N ALA A 376 -10.19 -2.38 3.42
CA ALA A 376 -10.82 -3.11 2.33
C ALA A 376 -10.69 -2.37 1.00
N TRP A 377 -10.93 -1.05 1.00
CA TRP A 377 -10.87 -0.22 -0.19
C TRP A 377 -9.45 -0.04 -0.74
N TYR A 378 -8.47 0.24 0.16
CA TYR A 378 -7.12 0.58 -0.24
C TYR A 378 -6.19 -0.63 -0.39
N PHE A 379 -6.36 -1.67 0.41
CA PHE A 379 -5.44 -2.81 0.46
C PHE A 379 -6.07 -4.13 -0.01
N GLY A 380 -7.35 -4.12 -0.37
CA GLY A 380 -7.99 -5.30 -0.92
C GLY A 380 -8.12 -6.50 0.04
N ARG A 381 -7.84 -6.35 1.35
CA ARG A 381 -7.86 -7.45 2.31
C ARG A 381 -8.35 -7.08 3.70
N LEU A 382 -8.87 -8.09 4.42
CA LEU A 382 -9.27 -8.01 5.82
C LEU A 382 -8.63 -9.15 6.61
N VAL A 383 -7.71 -8.82 7.51
CA VAL A 383 -6.99 -9.79 8.34
C VAL A 383 -7.85 -10.20 9.54
N LEU A 384 -8.33 -11.43 9.55
CA LEU A 384 -9.22 -11.97 10.58
C LEU A 384 -8.51 -12.26 11.90
N VAL A 385 -7.24 -12.66 11.83
CA VAL A 385 -6.42 -12.97 13.02
C VAL A 385 -5.92 -11.73 13.76
N SER A 386 -6.08 -10.54 13.19
CA SER A 386 -5.57 -9.28 13.75
C SER A 386 -5.96 -9.03 15.23
N PRO A 387 -7.18 -9.34 15.71
CA PRO A 387 -7.49 -9.18 17.14
C PRO A 387 -6.63 -10.05 18.07
N LEU A 388 -6.30 -11.27 17.64
CA LEU A 388 -5.47 -12.19 18.39
C LEU A 388 -3.99 -11.79 18.31
N SER A 389 -3.50 -11.48 17.12
CA SER A 389 -2.13 -11.01 16.88
C SER A 389 -1.81 -9.77 17.72
N ASN A 390 -2.74 -8.80 17.75
CA ASN A 390 -2.60 -7.59 18.55
C ASN A 390 -2.55 -7.88 20.05
N LEU A 391 -3.41 -8.79 20.53
CA LEU A 391 -3.43 -9.19 21.93
C LEU A 391 -2.08 -9.81 22.36
N LEU A 392 -1.50 -10.62 21.48
CA LEU A 392 -0.21 -11.29 21.73
C LEU A 392 0.98 -10.34 21.63
N SER A 393 0.97 -9.40 20.69
CA SER A 393 2.20 -8.68 20.28
C SER A 393 2.28 -7.23 20.77
N LEU A 394 1.18 -6.50 20.96
CA LEU A 394 1.24 -5.05 21.24
C LEU A 394 1.90 -4.69 22.57
N TRP A 395 1.74 -5.49 23.61
CA TRP A 395 2.42 -5.28 24.89
C TRP A 395 3.95 -5.44 24.74
N ALA A 396 4.38 -6.45 23.97
CA ALA A 396 5.80 -6.68 23.70
C ALA A 396 6.39 -5.55 22.83
N ALA A 397 5.66 -5.07 21.82
CA ALA A 397 6.08 -3.95 21.00
C ALA A 397 6.34 -2.67 21.81
N GLY A 398 5.53 -2.42 22.84
CA GLY A 398 5.77 -1.30 23.77
C GLY A 398 7.06 -1.45 24.56
N LEU A 399 7.38 -2.65 25.03
CA LEU A 399 8.64 -2.94 25.71
C LEU A 399 9.83 -2.87 24.76
N VAL A 400 9.69 -3.40 23.53
CA VAL A 400 10.72 -3.29 22.48
C VAL A 400 11.06 -1.84 22.21
N PHE A 401 10.06 -0.98 22.06
CA PHE A 401 10.29 0.45 21.84
C PHE A 401 11.07 1.10 22.99
N MET A 402 10.63 0.89 24.24
CA MET A 402 11.25 1.53 25.41
C MET A 402 12.65 0.98 25.68
N LEU A 403 12.85 -0.35 25.64
CA LEU A 403 14.14 -0.98 25.89
C LEU A 403 15.10 -0.79 24.72
N GLY A 404 14.59 -0.76 23.47
CA GLY A 404 15.34 -0.44 22.28
C GLY A 404 15.91 0.97 22.31
N LEU A 405 15.08 1.95 22.71
CA LEU A 405 15.54 3.33 22.91
C LEU A 405 16.61 3.41 24.01
N LEU A 406 16.43 2.67 25.12
CA LEU A 406 17.38 2.61 26.21
C LEU A 406 18.69 1.93 25.80
N SER A 407 18.65 0.84 25.02
CA SER A 407 19.84 0.16 24.53
C SER A 407 20.64 1.03 23.56
N ALA A 408 19.95 1.75 22.63
CA ALA A 408 20.59 2.68 21.74
C ALA A 408 21.25 3.84 22.51
N ALA A 409 20.55 4.43 23.47
CA ALA A 409 21.09 5.49 24.32
C ALA A 409 22.30 4.98 25.13
N ALA A 410 22.22 3.82 25.75
CA ALA A 410 23.36 3.21 26.47
C ALA A 410 24.53 2.93 25.53
N GLY A 411 24.26 2.45 24.31
CA GLY A 411 25.27 2.15 23.28
C GLY A 411 26.04 3.36 22.78
N PHE A 412 25.45 4.56 22.80
CA PHE A 412 26.17 5.81 22.50
C PHE A 412 27.21 6.16 23.57
N PHE A 413 26.99 5.76 24.83
CA PHE A 413 27.95 6.02 25.92
C PHE A 413 28.93 4.85 26.10
N CYS A 414 28.45 3.60 26.00
CA CYS A 414 29.23 2.39 26.23
C CYS A 414 28.63 1.23 25.44
N ALA A 415 29.30 0.80 24.38
CA ALA A 415 28.80 -0.28 23.51
C ALA A 415 28.51 -1.61 24.26
N PRO A 416 29.40 -2.12 25.18
CA PRO A 416 29.09 -3.30 25.98
C PRO A 416 27.82 -3.17 26.84
N LEU A 417 27.56 -1.98 27.41
CA LEU A 417 26.34 -1.74 28.16
C LEU A 417 25.11 -1.73 27.23
N GLY A 418 25.23 -1.09 26.07
CA GLY A 418 24.21 -1.12 25.04
C GLY A 418 23.84 -2.54 24.61
N MET A 419 24.86 -3.39 24.36
CA MET A 419 24.68 -4.80 24.01
C MET A 419 24.03 -5.61 25.14
N ALA A 420 24.38 -5.38 26.39
CA ALA A 420 23.77 -6.05 27.53
C ALA A 420 22.27 -5.72 27.66
N VAL A 421 21.90 -4.44 27.47
CA VAL A 421 20.51 -4.00 27.47
C VAL A 421 19.76 -4.53 26.24
N ALA A 422 20.44 -4.70 25.08
CA ALA A 422 19.87 -5.17 23.82
C ALA A 422 19.33 -6.60 23.88
N LEU A 423 19.79 -7.45 24.82
CA LEU A 423 19.35 -8.84 24.93
C LEU A 423 17.84 -8.97 25.14
N ALA A 424 17.24 -8.10 25.96
CA ALA A 424 15.81 -8.17 26.25
C ALA A 424 14.93 -7.76 25.06
N PRO A 425 15.12 -6.59 24.41
CA PRO A 425 14.33 -6.25 23.22
C PRO A 425 14.58 -7.19 22.05
N ARG A 426 15.80 -7.76 21.87
CA ARG A 426 16.07 -8.79 20.87
C ARG A 426 15.18 -10.03 21.05
N ALA A 427 15.09 -10.55 22.27
CA ALA A 427 14.21 -11.69 22.58
C ALA A 427 12.72 -11.36 22.33
N LEU A 428 12.30 -10.14 22.65
CA LEU A 428 10.93 -9.69 22.40
C LEU A 428 10.63 -9.49 20.91
N VAL A 429 11.58 -9.01 20.12
CA VAL A 429 11.46 -8.93 18.64
C VAL A 429 11.31 -10.34 18.07
N TRP A 430 12.19 -11.27 18.45
CA TRP A 430 12.07 -12.67 18.05
C TRP A 430 10.67 -13.24 18.38
N TYR A 431 10.17 -12.97 19.58
CA TYR A 431 8.81 -13.39 19.97
C TYR A 431 7.73 -12.78 19.07
N ILE A 432 7.80 -11.47 18.74
CA ILE A 432 6.81 -10.79 17.90
C ILE A 432 6.84 -11.35 16.48
N LEU A 433 8.04 -11.51 15.90
CA LEU A 433 8.20 -12.06 14.55
C LEU A 433 7.70 -13.50 14.49
N ARG A 434 8.08 -14.33 15.49
CA ARG A 434 7.60 -15.72 15.56
C ARG A 434 6.08 -15.81 15.69
N ALA A 435 5.49 -14.96 16.50
CA ALA A 435 4.02 -14.85 16.61
C ALA A 435 3.38 -14.40 15.30
N ALA A 436 4.01 -13.47 14.57
CA ALA A 436 3.51 -13.00 13.27
C ALA A 436 3.51 -14.14 12.23
N HIS A 437 4.62 -14.87 12.09
CA HIS A 437 4.69 -16.04 11.21
C HIS A 437 3.65 -17.10 11.56
N LEU A 438 3.52 -17.47 12.85
CA LEU A 438 2.50 -18.42 13.29
C LEU A 438 1.06 -17.99 12.98
N MET A 439 0.79 -16.67 13.04
CA MET A 439 -0.55 -16.15 12.71
C MET A 439 -0.78 -16.09 11.19
N ALA A 440 0.26 -15.81 10.41
CA ALA A 440 0.22 -15.83 8.96
C ALA A 440 -0.02 -17.25 8.40
N ASP A 441 0.54 -18.28 9.06
CA ASP A 441 0.38 -19.68 8.66
C ASP A 441 -1.04 -20.24 8.92
N ILE A 442 -1.88 -19.54 9.69
CA ILE A 442 -3.26 -20.00 9.99
C ILE A 442 -4.09 -19.99 8.69
N PRO A 443 -4.71 -21.12 8.30
CA PRO A 443 -5.60 -21.13 7.17
C PRO A 443 -6.72 -20.10 7.29
N HIS A 444 -6.98 -19.35 6.22
CA HIS A 444 -8.00 -18.28 6.20
C HIS A 444 -7.73 -17.14 7.21
N HIS A 445 -6.45 -16.87 7.54
CA HIS A 445 -6.06 -15.75 8.38
C HIS A 445 -6.56 -14.40 7.85
N ALA A 446 -6.76 -14.28 6.55
CA ALA A 446 -7.27 -13.09 5.87
C ALA A 446 -8.37 -13.40 4.86
N LEU A 447 -9.19 -12.41 4.54
CA LEU A 447 -10.16 -12.40 3.45
C LEU A 447 -9.68 -11.41 2.39
N TYR A 448 -9.63 -11.86 1.15
CA TYR A 448 -9.16 -11.06 0.02
C TYR A 448 -10.34 -10.55 -0.81
N TYR A 449 -10.38 -9.25 -1.08
CA TYR A 449 -11.48 -8.57 -1.78
C TYR A 449 -11.40 -8.73 -3.31
N THR A 450 -10.48 -9.51 -3.82
CA THR A 450 -10.52 -10.10 -5.17
C THR A 450 -11.81 -10.93 -5.38
N ASN A 451 -12.38 -11.49 -4.30
CA ASN A 451 -13.74 -11.97 -4.29
C ASN A 451 -14.74 -10.80 -4.27
N PRO A 452 -15.48 -10.52 -5.39
CA PRO A 452 -16.35 -9.34 -5.49
C PRO A 452 -17.52 -9.37 -4.51
N TYR A 453 -17.94 -10.54 -4.06
CA TYR A 453 -19.07 -10.69 -3.13
C TYR A 453 -18.73 -10.16 -1.72
N LEU A 454 -17.46 -10.12 -1.34
CA LEU A 454 -17.02 -9.62 -0.03
C LEU A 454 -17.31 -8.12 0.16
N LYS A 455 -17.26 -7.32 -0.90
CA LYS A 455 -17.63 -5.89 -0.83
C LYS A 455 -19.09 -5.71 -0.43
N TYR A 456 -19.98 -6.49 -1.03
CA TYR A 456 -21.42 -6.47 -0.70
C TYR A 456 -21.70 -7.04 0.70
N TRP A 457 -20.97 -8.10 1.08
CA TRP A 457 -21.05 -8.65 2.44
C TRP A 457 -20.62 -7.62 3.49
N LEU A 458 -19.57 -6.87 3.26
CA LEU A 458 -19.13 -5.83 4.17
C LEU A 458 -20.21 -4.76 4.38
N ILE A 459 -20.79 -4.25 3.28
CA ILE A 459 -21.90 -3.29 3.34
C ILE A 459 -23.07 -3.88 4.13
N PHE A 460 -23.44 -5.13 3.84
CA PHE A 460 -24.50 -5.84 4.55
C PHE A 460 -24.24 -5.90 6.06
N VAL A 461 -23.04 -6.24 6.49
CA VAL A 461 -22.66 -6.30 7.92
C VAL A 461 -22.81 -4.95 8.59
N TYR A 462 -22.34 -3.85 7.98
CA TYR A 462 -22.50 -2.51 8.55
C TYR A 462 -23.97 -2.11 8.65
N VAL A 463 -24.77 -2.37 7.63
CA VAL A 463 -26.22 -2.12 7.65
C VAL A 463 -26.91 -2.97 8.74
N LEU A 464 -26.57 -4.26 8.84
CA LEU A 464 -27.11 -5.17 9.86
C LEU A 464 -26.83 -4.69 11.28
N PHE A 465 -25.60 -4.27 11.59
CA PHE A 465 -25.27 -3.73 12.91
C PHE A 465 -25.90 -2.35 13.17
N ALA A 466 -26.01 -1.51 12.14
CA ALA A 466 -26.73 -0.23 12.24
C ALA A 466 -28.22 -0.45 12.58
N LEU A 467 -28.87 -1.39 11.90
CA LEU A 467 -30.25 -1.80 12.20
C LEU A 467 -30.37 -2.37 13.62
N ALA A 468 -29.42 -3.22 14.05
CA ALA A 468 -29.39 -3.72 15.41
C ALA A 468 -29.23 -2.62 16.45
N CYS A 469 -28.59 -1.51 16.14
CA CYS A 469 -28.51 -0.32 17.01
C CYS A 469 -29.81 0.45 17.10
N VAL A 470 -30.58 0.56 16.01
CA VAL A 470 -31.80 1.35 15.91
C VAL A 470 -33.02 0.58 16.41
N LEU A 471 -33.11 -0.73 16.10
CA LEU A 471 -34.26 -1.57 16.44
C LEU A 471 -34.42 -1.78 17.96
N ARG A 472 -35.64 -1.66 18.44
CA ARG A 472 -36.06 -2.11 19.77
C ARG A 472 -36.51 -3.60 19.70
N PRO A 473 -36.34 -4.44 20.73
CA PRO A 473 -36.10 -4.14 22.14
C PRO A 473 -34.62 -3.95 22.51
N LYS A 474 -34.39 -3.31 23.69
CA LYS A 474 -33.06 -3.16 24.28
C LYS A 474 -32.55 -4.52 24.79
N GLY A 475 -31.47 -5.06 24.20
CA GLY A 475 -30.90 -6.32 24.67
C GLY A 475 -29.64 -6.74 23.91
N ARG A 476 -28.76 -7.52 24.56
CA ARG A 476 -27.53 -8.03 23.94
C ARG A 476 -27.79 -9.11 22.88
N ARG A 477 -28.93 -9.81 22.96
CA ARG A 477 -29.31 -10.92 22.04
C ARG A 477 -29.35 -10.50 20.56
N LYS A 478 -29.78 -9.27 20.25
CA LYS A 478 -29.83 -8.77 18.88
C LYS A 478 -28.44 -8.59 18.25
N TYR A 479 -27.43 -8.20 19.03
CA TYR A 479 -26.06 -8.10 18.53
C TYR A 479 -25.44 -9.49 18.36
N ALA A 480 -25.74 -10.45 19.23
CA ALA A 480 -25.30 -11.82 19.06
C ALA A 480 -25.94 -12.46 17.80
N ALA A 481 -27.24 -12.21 17.56
CA ALA A 481 -27.93 -12.65 16.36
C ALA A 481 -27.35 -12.01 15.09
N ALA A 482 -27.06 -10.70 15.13
CA ALA A 482 -26.40 -10.00 14.02
C ALA A 482 -24.98 -10.57 13.73
N ALA A 483 -24.20 -10.84 14.79
CA ALA A 483 -22.88 -11.43 14.63
C ALA A 483 -22.96 -12.85 14.05
N LEU A 484 -23.87 -13.68 14.53
CA LEU A 484 -24.09 -15.02 13.99
C LEU A 484 -24.48 -14.96 12.49
N LEU A 485 -25.42 -14.09 12.15
CA LEU A 485 -25.86 -13.92 10.77
C LEU A 485 -24.72 -13.41 9.87
N ALA A 486 -23.89 -12.48 10.38
CA ALA A 486 -22.71 -12.01 9.66
C ALA A 486 -21.70 -13.15 9.37
N VAL A 487 -21.46 -14.02 10.35
CA VAL A 487 -20.54 -15.17 10.19
C VAL A 487 -21.13 -16.20 9.19
N LEU A 488 -22.43 -16.52 9.30
CA LEU A 488 -23.09 -17.44 8.39
C LEU A 488 -23.08 -16.93 6.94
N THR A 489 -23.40 -15.66 6.75
CA THR A 489 -23.35 -15.02 5.43
C THR A 489 -21.94 -14.89 4.89
N LEU A 490 -20.91 -14.73 5.76
CA LEU A 490 -19.52 -14.76 5.36
C LEU A 490 -19.15 -16.13 4.75
N ALA A 491 -19.50 -17.21 5.43
CA ALA A 491 -19.23 -18.57 4.92
C ALA A 491 -19.86 -18.81 3.55
N VAL A 492 -21.09 -18.30 3.34
CA VAL A 492 -21.74 -18.35 2.01
C VAL A 492 -20.98 -17.51 0.99
N THR A 493 -20.57 -16.29 1.36
CA THR A 493 -19.85 -15.37 0.46
C THR A 493 -18.50 -15.95 0.01
N VAL A 494 -17.76 -16.55 0.94
CA VAL A 494 -16.48 -17.22 0.63
C VAL A 494 -16.70 -18.40 -0.32
N LYS A 495 -17.69 -19.26 -0.02
CA LYS A 495 -18.05 -20.37 -0.90
C LYS A 495 -18.49 -19.93 -2.30
N LEU A 496 -19.27 -18.86 -2.41
CA LEU A 496 -19.67 -18.30 -3.70
C LEU A 496 -18.47 -17.79 -4.48
N GLY A 497 -17.49 -17.17 -3.80
CA GLY A 497 -16.25 -16.74 -4.41
C GLY A 497 -15.43 -17.90 -4.96
N GLN A 498 -15.27 -18.96 -4.16
CA GLN A 498 -14.55 -20.18 -4.57
C GLN A 498 -15.24 -20.92 -5.72
N ARG A 499 -16.58 -20.86 -5.78
CA ARG A 499 -17.36 -21.44 -6.88
C ARG A 499 -17.23 -20.73 -8.23
N ARG A 500 -16.56 -19.56 -8.28
CA ARG A 500 -16.30 -18.87 -9.55
C ARG A 500 -15.32 -19.63 -10.45
N CYS A 501 -14.49 -20.48 -9.87
CA CYS A 501 -13.58 -21.37 -10.60
C CYS A 501 -14.19 -22.78 -10.66
N GLN A 502 -15.25 -22.96 -11.43
CA GLN A 502 -15.93 -24.24 -11.68
C GLN A 502 -16.02 -24.55 -13.18
N ALA A 503 -15.43 -23.72 -14.03
CA ALA A 503 -15.27 -24.02 -15.44
C ALA A 503 -14.24 -25.15 -15.61
N ASP A 504 -14.25 -25.78 -16.77
CA ASP A 504 -13.22 -26.77 -17.12
C ASP A 504 -11.84 -26.11 -17.14
N LEU A 505 -11.78 -24.83 -17.57
CA LEU A 505 -10.62 -23.96 -17.41
C LEU A 505 -11.07 -22.51 -17.13
N ASP A 506 -10.68 -21.96 -16.01
CA ASP A 506 -10.83 -20.55 -15.70
C ASP A 506 -9.49 -19.83 -15.91
N VAL A 507 -9.53 -18.73 -16.67
CA VAL A 507 -8.37 -17.91 -17.03
C VAL A 507 -8.52 -16.52 -16.45
N PHE A 508 -7.51 -16.03 -15.71
CA PHE A 508 -7.46 -14.65 -15.21
C PHE A 508 -6.21 -13.96 -15.75
N VAL A 509 -6.39 -12.96 -16.60
CA VAL A 509 -5.32 -12.05 -16.96
C VAL A 509 -5.34 -10.92 -15.93
N LEU A 510 -4.39 -10.94 -15.00
CA LEU A 510 -4.36 -10.01 -13.87
C LEU A 510 -3.91 -8.62 -14.33
N ASP A 511 -4.56 -7.58 -13.80
CA ASP A 511 -4.14 -6.20 -14.02
C ASP A 511 -2.94 -5.88 -13.11
N VAL A 512 -1.76 -6.25 -13.59
CA VAL A 512 -0.47 -5.96 -12.94
C VAL A 512 0.17 -4.65 -13.43
N GLY A 513 -0.59 -3.83 -14.17
CA GLY A 513 -0.08 -2.68 -14.89
C GLY A 513 0.69 -3.11 -16.15
N GLN A 514 1.82 -2.46 -16.46
CA GLN A 514 2.66 -2.91 -17.57
C GLN A 514 3.41 -4.17 -17.15
N GLY A 515 3.03 -5.31 -17.71
CA GLY A 515 3.61 -6.62 -17.42
C GLY A 515 2.62 -7.76 -17.65
N GLN A 516 3.02 -8.98 -17.35
CA GLN A 516 2.23 -10.17 -17.59
C GLN A 516 2.07 -11.03 -16.33
N CYS A 517 0.83 -11.46 -16.09
CA CYS A 517 0.51 -12.41 -15.03
C CYS A 517 -0.82 -13.09 -15.39
N VAL A 518 -0.74 -14.33 -15.90
CA VAL A 518 -1.91 -15.10 -16.36
C VAL A 518 -2.12 -16.29 -15.45
N LEU A 519 -3.20 -16.28 -14.68
CA LEU A 519 -3.57 -17.36 -13.77
C LEU A 519 -4.54 -18.33 -14.48
N LEU A 520 -4.20 -19.60 -14.46
CA LEU A 520 -4.98 -20.72 -15.00
C LEU A 520 -5.48 -21.57 -13.82
N ALA A 521 -6.76 -21.85 -13.80
CA ALA A 521 -7.37 -22.67 -12.74
C ALA A 521 -8.30 -23.73 -13.33
N SER A 522 -8.13 -24.98 -12.95
CA SER A 522 -8.96 -26.11 -13.37
C SER A 522 -9.10 -27.11 -12.22
N GLU A 523 -10.33 -27.43 -11.82
CA GLU A 523 -10.67 -28.43 -10.80
C GLU A 523 -9.86 -28.30 -9.48
N GLY A 524 -9.56 -27.04 -9.08
CA GLY A 524 -8.79 -26.75 -7.86
C GLY A 524 -7.27 -26.93 -7.99
N ARG A 525 -6.76 -27.10 -9.19
CA ARG A 525 -5.35 -26.99 -9.55
C ARG A 525 -5.08 -25.63 -10.17
N PHE A 526 -3.86 -25.12 -9.97
CA PHE A 526 -3.51 -23.76 -10.36
C PHE A 526 -2.15 -23.72 -11.04
N ALA A 527 -2.09 -23.00 -12.16
CA ALA A 527 -0.85 -22.63 -12.82
C ALA A 527 -0.81 -21.12 -13.04
N LEU A 528 0.36 -20.55 -13.01
CA LEU A 528 0.59 -19.14 -13.29
C LEU A 528 1.61 -19.03 -14.43
N VAL A 529 1.25 -18.28 -15.48
CA VAL A 529 2.15 -17.96 -16.58
C VAL A 529 2.61 -16.52 -16.38
N ASP A 530 3.88 -16.34 -16.12
CA ASP A 530 4.55 -15.11 -15.70
C ASP A 530 4.01 -14.51 -14.39
N CYS A 531 4.82 -13.68 -13.78
CA CYS A 531 4.47 -12.97 -12.56
C CYS A 531 5.31 -11.69 -12.48
N GLY A 532 5.03 -10.72 -13.35
CA GLY A 532 5.84 -9.52 -13.42
C GLY A 532 5.06 -8.24 -13.63
N SER A 533 5.69 -7.13 -13.29
CA SER A 533 5.25 -5.76 -13.53
C SER A 533 6.44 -4.85 -13.75
N GLY A 534 6.43 -4.09 -14.83
CA GLY A 534 7.39 -3.01 -15.07
C GLY A 534 7.09 -1.75 -14.25
N ASN A 535 6.04 -1.74 -13.46
CA ASN A 535 5.66 -0.63 -12.59
C ASN A 535 6.17 -0.87 -11.17
N SER A 536 7.21 -0.18 -10.74
CA SER A 536 7.86 -0.33 -9.43
C SER A 536 6.95 -0.13 -8.20
N TRP A 537 5.74 0.40 -8.37
CA TRP A 537 4.76 0.57 -7.29
C TRP A 537 3.71 -0.56 -7.20
N LEU A 538 3.71 -1.49 -8.14
CA LEU A 538 2.84 -2.66 -8.16
C LEU A 538 3.68 -3.92 -7.93
N SER A 539 3.26 -4.76 -6.99
CA SER A 539 3.82 -6.08 -6.77
C SER A 539 2.92 -7.11 -7.45
N ALA A 540 3.34 -7.60 -8.62
CA ALA A 540 2.60 -8.66 -9.32
C ALA A 540 2.50 -9.92 -8.48
N GLY A 541 3.55 -10.25 -7.70
CA GLY A 541 3.57 -11.40 -6.81
C GLY A 541 2.56 -11.30 -5.67
N ASP A 542 2.43 -10.11 -5.05
CA ASP A 542 1.40 -9.89 -4.03
C ASP A 542 -0.01 -10.00 -4.59
N MET A 543 -0.24 -9.45 -5.77
CA MET A 543 -1.54 -9.50 -6.45
C MET A 543 -1.91 -10.94 -6.83
N ALA A 544 -0.97 -11.69 -7.40
CA ALA A 544 -1.16 -13.10 -7.73
C ALA A 544 -1.46 -13.94 -6.48
N ALA A 545 -0.69 -13.75 -5.40
CA ALA A 545 -0.90 -14.44 -4.13
C ALA A 545 -2.27 -14.12 -3.51
N ASP A 546 -2.73 -12.87 -3.56
CA ASP A 546 -4.06 -12.46 -3.08
C ASP A 546 -5.18 -13.12 -3.90
N TYR A 547 -5.04 -13.18 -5.24
CA TYR A 547 -5.98 -13.88 -6.12
C TYR A 547 -6.01 -15.36 -5.84
N LEU A 548 -4.88 -16.04 -5.86
CA LEU A 548 -4.74 -17.46 -5.58
C LEU A 548 -5.33 -17.82 -4.20
N SER A 549 -5.00 -17.04 -3.17
CA SER A 549 -5.55 -17.24 -1.83
C SER A 549 -7.07 -17.07 -1.78
N SER A 550 -7.63 -16.11 -2.54
CA SER A 550 -9.09 -15.91 -2.61
C SER A 550 -9.83 -17.08 -3.25
N LEU A 551 -9.17 -17.79 -4.17
CA LEU A 551 -9.68 -19.00 -4.83
C LEU A 551 -9.45 -20.25 -3.98
N GLY A 552 -8.73 -20.14 -2.86
CA GLY A 552 -8.46 -21.26 -1.94
C GLY A 552 -7.17 -22.02 -2.27
N CYS A 553 -6.34 -21.52 -3.17
CA CYS A 553 -5.02 -22.06 -3.45
C CYS A 553 -4.12 -21.90 -2.22
N LYS A 554 -3.45 -22.98 -1.81
CA LYS A 554 -2.48 -22.99 -0.71
C LYS A 554 -1.05 -23.13 -1.20
N ARG A 555 -0.89 -23.76 -2.34
CA ARG A 555 0.37 -23.99 -3.02
C ARG A 555 0.10 -23.99 -4.51
N LEU A 556 0.86 -23.23 -5.27
CA LEU A 556 0.78 -23.19 -6.72
C LEU A 556 1.38 -24.47 -7.30
N ASP A 557 0.65 -25.14 -8.20
CA ASP A 557 1.13 -26.38 -8.80
C ASP A 557 2.26 -26.08 -9.80
N TYR A 558 2.06 -25.07 -10.68
CA TYR A 558 3.05 -24.69 -11.69
C TYR A 558 3.19 -23.17 -11.78
N LEU A 559 4.43 -22.70 -11.75
CA LEU A 559 4.81 -21.36 -12.20
C LEU A 559 5.59 -21.52 -13.50
N ILE A 560 5.12 -20.93 -14.58
CA ILE A 560 5.72 -21.04 -15.91
C ILE A 560 6.19 -19.65 -16.31
N LEU A 561 7.47 -19.46 -16.57
CA LEU A 561 8.02 -18.19 -17.01
C LEU A 561 8.29 -18.25 -18.49
N THR A 562 7.77 -17.27 -19.23
CA THR A 562 8.01 -17.17 -20.65
C THR A 562 9.47 -16.76 -20.92
N HIS A 563 9.96 -15.72 -20.25
CA HIS A 563 11.33 -15.22 -20.31
C HIS A 563 11.68 -14.44 -19.03
N TYR A 564 12.86 -13.80 -18.95
CA TYR A 564 13.36 -13.22 -17.70
C TYR A 564 13.27 -11.68 -17.62
N ASP A 565 12.50 -11.02 -18.48
CA ASP A 565 12.33 -9.57 -18.36
C ASP A 565 11.58 -9.16 -17.09
N GLN A 566 11.90 -7.96 -16.58
CA GLN A 566 11.37 -7.46 -15.31
C GLN A 566 9.85 -7.47 -15.24
N ASP A 567 9.18 -7.15 -16.32
CA ASP A 567 7.71 -7.12 -16.41
C ASP A 567 7.08 -8.51 -16.57
N HIS A 568 7.89 -9.57 -16.58
CA HIS A 568 7.46 -10.97 -16.52
C HIS A 568 7.87 -11.71 -15.26
N VAL A 569 8.93 -11.27 -14.54
CA VAL A 569 9.46 -12.02 -13.39
C VAL A 569 9.59 -11.25 -12.09
N SER A 570 9.41 -9.93 -12.07
CA SER A 570 9.68 -9.09 -10.88
C SER A 570 8.85 -9.47 -9.64
N GLY A 571 7.72 -10.15 -9.80
CA GLY A 571 6.87 -10.59 -8.71
C GLY A 571 7.19 -12.00 -8.16
N VAL A 572 8.10 -12.75 -8.79
CA VAL A 572 8.34 -14.16 -8.43
C VAL A 572 8.82 -14.30 -6.99
N ALA A 573 9.76 -13.48 -6.55
CA ALA A 573 10.28 -13.52 -5.18
C ALA A 573 9.15 -13.28 -4.15
N ALA A 574 8.35 -12.23 -4.34
CA ALA A 574 7.22 -11.93 -3.45
C ALA A 574 6.14 -13.03 -3.47
N LEU A 575 5.88 -13.65 -4.63
CA LEU A 575 4.95 -14.77 -4.74
C LEU A 575 5.46 -15.97 -3.95
N THR A 576 6.73 -16.38 -4.16
CA THR A 576 7.33 -17.58 -3.54
C THR A 576 7.49 -17.43 -2.03
N GLU A 577 7.70 -16.21 -1.52
CA GLU A 577 7.71 -15.95 -0.08
C GLU A 577 6.32 -16.06 0.57
N ARG A 578 5.25 -15.71 -0.16
CA ARG A 578 3.87 -15.75 0.37
C ARG A 578 3.21 -17.10 0.20
N MET A 579 3.52 -17.82 -0.85
CA MET A 579 2.92 -19.12 -1.10
C MET A 579 3.94 -20.06 -1.78
N GLY A 580 3.93 -21.32 -1.37
CA GLY A 580 4.82 -22.32 -1.96
C GLY A 580 4.47 -22.58 -3.42
N VAL A 581 5.50 -22.77 -4.23
CA VAL A 581 5.40 -23.23 -5.62
C VAL A 581 5.85 -24.70 -5.66
N GLN A 582 5.15 -25.55 -6.42
CA GLN A 582 5.55 -26.95 -6.54
C GLN A 582 6.61 -27.12 -7.63
N THR A 583 6.36 -26.60 -8.82
CA THR A 583 7.26 -26.68 -9.96
C THR A 583 7.36 -25.34 -10.66
N LEU A 584 8.59 -24.88 -10.89
CA LEU A 584 8.92 -23.77 -11.77
C LEU A 584 9.38 -24.36 -13.11
N LEU A 585 8.75 -23.90 -14.20
CA LEU A 585 9.19 -24.14 -15.57
C LEU A 585 9.71 -22.82 -16.13
N ALA A 586 10.92 -22.81 -16.65
CA ALA A 586 11.56 -21.61 -17.16
C ALA A 586 12.47 -21.95 -18.35
N PRO A 587 12.78 -21.00 -19.26
CA PRO A 587 13.71 -21.26 -20.35
C PRO A 587 15.14 -21.39 -19.83
N ASP A 588 15.96 -22.26 -20.45
CA ASP A 588 17.39 -22.41 -20.13
C ASP A 588 18.24 -21.45 -20.96
N VAL A 589 18.03 -20.17 -20.74
CA VAL A 589 18.72 -19.08 -21.42
C VAL A 589 19.37 -18.15 -20.42
N SER A 590 20.44 -17.46 -20.82
CA SER A 590 21.06 -16.43 -20.01
C SER A 590 20.28 -15.14 -20.15
N ASP A 591 20.08 -14.40 -19.07
CA ASP A 591 19.54 -13.06 -19.11
C ASP A 591 20.63 -11.99 -18.96
N SER A 592 20.43 -10.85 -19.61
CA SER A 592 21.36 -9.72 -19.57
C SER A 592 21.28 -8.91 -18.28
N ALA A 593 20.19 -9.02 -17.53
CA ALA A 593 19.89 -8.24 -16.32
C ALA A 593 20.22 -8.96 -15.02
N GLY A 594 20.55 -10.25 -15.04
CA GLY A 594 20.83 -11.06 -13.82
C GLY A 594 19.58 -11.45 -13.03
N LEU A 595 18.39 -11.33 -13.62
CA LEU A 595 17.11 -11.66 -12.98
C LEU A 595 16.90 -13.18 -12.87
N ARG A 596 17.46 -13.95 -13.82
CA ARG A 596 17.38 -15.43 -13.79
C ARG A 596 17.88 -16.00 -12.48
N GLU A 597 19.07 -15.60 -12.05
CA GLU A 597 19.67 -16.12 -10.81
C GLU A 597 18.82 -15.79 -9.58
N ALA A 598 18.27 -14.56 -9.51
CA ALA A 598 17.39 -14.14 -8.43
C ALA A 598 16.08 -14.95 -8.41
N VAL A 599 15.47 -15.19 -9.55
CA VAL A 599 14.24 -16.00 -9.70
C VAL A 599 14.47 -17.45 -9.31
N LEU A 600 15.54 -18.07 -9.81
CA LEU A 600 15.86 -19.47 -9.49
C LEU A 600 16.16 -19.65 -7.99
N SER A 601 16.94 -18.73 -7.41
CA SER A 601 17.24 -18.74 -5.97
C SER A 601 15.96 -18.59 -5.12
N ALA A 602 15.04 -17.71 -5.50
CA ALA A 602 13.76 -17.54 -4.79
C ALA A 602 12.87 -18.79 -4.90
N ALA A 603 12.81 -19.41 -6.06
CA ALA A 603 12.05 -20.64 -6.29
C ALA A 603 12.64 -21.81 -5.47
N GLU A 604 13.95 -22.02 -5.51
CA GLU A 604 14.64 -23.05 -4.73
C GLU A 604 14.46 -22.83 -3.22
N ALA A 605 14.58 -21.60 -2.74
CA ALA A 605 14.36 -21.25 -1.34
C ALA A 605 12.93 -21.58 -0.87
N SER A 606 11.93 -21.48 -1.77
CA SER A 606 10.54 -21.89 -1.51
C SER A 606 10.31 -23.40 -1.54
N GLY A 607 11.32 -24.20 -1.95
CA GLY A 607 11.22 -25.64 -2.14
C GLY A 607 10.54 -26.05 -3.44
N ALA A 608 10.57 -25.21 -4.48
CA ALA A 608 10.11 -25.54 -5.80
C ALA A 608 11.09 -26.45 -6.54
N SER A 609 10.55 -27.39 -7.34
CA SER A 609 11.35 -28.11 -8.36
C SER A 609 11.49 -27.21 -9.57
N VAL A 610 12.71 -27.04 -10.07
CA VAL A 610 12.98 -26.24 -11.27
C VAL A 610 13.20 -27.17 -12.45
N GLU A 611 12.45 -26.93 -13.54
CA GLU A 611 12.56 -27.67 -14.79
C GLU A 611 12.82 -26.69 -15.96
N PHE A 612 13.68 -27.09 -16.90
CA PHE A 612 13.98 -26.34 -18.12
C PHE A 612 13.53 -27.16 -19.34
N PRO A 613 12.34 -26.91 -19.89
CA PRO A 613 11.82 -27.67 -21.01
C PRO A 613 12.65 -27.42 -22.30
N GLY A 614 13.41 -28.44 -22.73
CA GLY A 614 14.11 -28.44 -24.03
C GLY A 614 13.29 -29.11 -25.16
N GLU A 615 12.17 -29.76 -24.81
CA GLU A 615 11.21 -30.39 -25.72
C GLU A 615 9.79 -30.05 -25.26
N LEU A 616 8.81 -30.30 -26.12
CA LEU A 616 7.38 -30.08 -25.77
C LEU A 616 7.00 -30.81 -24.50
N ARG A 617 6.60 -30.06 -23.50
CA ARG A 617 6.24 -30.57 -22.16
C ARG A 617 4.73 -30.53 -21.98
N SER A 618 4.08 -31.68 -21.90
CA SER A 618 2.65 -31.76 -21.59
C SER A 618 2.43 -31.95 -20.09
N ILE A 619 1.51 -31.21 -19.50
CA ILE A 619 1.19 -31.15 -18.08
C ILE A 619 -0.32 -31.25 -17.91
N ALA A 620 -0.78 -32.11 -16.97
CA ALA A 620 -2.17 -32.14 -16.58
C ALA A 620 -2.45 -31.10 -15.49
N LEU A 621 -3.43 -30.24 -15.71
CA LEU A 621 -3.91 -29.25 -14.73
C LEU A 621 -5.39 -29.52 -14.43
N GLY A 622 -5.68 -30.43 -13.48
CA GLY A 622 -7.06 -30.85 -13.22
C GLY A 622 -7.70 -31.49 -14.44
N GLY A 623 -8.82 -30.92 -14.93
CA GLY A 623 -9.50 -31.31 -16.16
C GLY A 623 -8.91 -30.69 -17.43
N ALA A 624 -7.97 -29.76 -17.32
CA ALA A 624 -7.29 -29.10 -18.43
C ALA A 624 -5.90 -29.70 -18.67
N ALA A 625 -5.34 -29.46 -19.84
CA ALA A 625 -3.96 -29.82 -20.22
C ALA A 625 -3.17 -28.55 -20.58
N LEU A 626 -1.90 -28.49 -20.18
CA LEU A 626 -0.98 -27.46 -20.60
C LEU A 626 0.10 -28.07 -21.48
N ALA A 627 0.33 -27.49 -22.65
CA ALA A 627 1.46 -27.79 -23.50
C ALA A 627 2.44 -26.61 -23.43
N VAL A 628 3.63 -26.86 -22.88
CA VAL A 628 4.71 -25.87 -22.78
C VAL A 628 5.69 -26.12 -23.91
N TYR A 629 5.76 -25.18 -24.83
CA TYR A 629 6.66 -25.23 -25.99
C TYR A 629 8.03 -24.65 -25.59
N PRO A 630 9.12 -25.33 -25.94
CA PRO A 630 10.46 -24.82 -25.68
C PRO A 630 10.78 -23.62 -26.56
N PRO A 631 11.86 -22.89 -26.29
CA PRO A 631 12.31 -21.79 -27.14
C PRO A 631 12.53 -22.24 -28.59
N VAL A 632 11.99 -21.49 -29.54
CA VAL A 632 12.16 -21.70 -31.00
C VAL A 632 12.92 -20.56 -31.67
N GLY A 633 13.08 -19.44 -30.98
CA GLY A 633 13.84 -18.27 -31.41
C GLY A 633 15.34 -18.40 -31.15
N GLU A 634 16.09 -17.42 -31.63
CA GLU A 634 17.51 -17.26 -31.36
C GLU A 634 17.85 -15.78 -31.32
N GLY A 635 18.72 -15.37 -30.38
CA GLY A 635 19.38 -14.06 -30.43
C GLY A 635 18.80 -12.97 -29.57
N GLY A 636 17.93 -13.29 -28.58
CA GLY A 636 17.44 -12.31 -27.60
C GLY A 636 16.53 -12.92 -26.55
N ASP A 637 16.54 -12.33 -25.37
CA ASP A 637 15.78 -12.82 -24.20
C ASP A 637 14.30 -13.05 -24.52
N ASN A 638 13.67 -12.18 -25.29
CA ASN A 638 12.26 -12.26 -25.69
C ASN A 638 11.98 -13.39 -26.68
N ASP A 639 12.92 -13.66 -27.58
CA ASP A 639 12.75 -14.64 -28.67
C ASP A 639 13.09 -16.07 -28.23
N GLU A 640 13.89 -16.21 -27.16
CA GLU A 640 14.28 -17.49 -26.58
C GLU A 640 13.35 -17.89 -25.40
N GLY A 641 12.08 -17.50 -25.49
CA GLY A 641 11.06 -17.71 -24.48
C GLY A 641 10.24 -18.99 -24.65
N LEU A 642 9.56 -19.41 -23.55
CA LEU A 642 8.56 -20.48 -23.56
C LEU A 642 7.21 -19.93 -24.06
N SER A 643 6.43 -20.80 -24.74
CA SER A 643 5.02 -20.53 -25.03
C SER A 643 4.14 -21.58 -24.34
N VAL A 644 2.93 -21.20 -23.98
CA VAL A 644 2.00 -22.06 -23.24
C VAL A 644 0.66 -22.14 -23.96
N LEU A 645 0.28 -23.32 -24.37
CA LEU A 645 -1.08 -23.65 -24.83
C LEU A 645 -1.82 -24.35 -23.69
N ALA A 646 -2.92 -23.77 -23.26
CA ALA A 646 -3.80 -24.35 -22.25
C ALA A 646 -5.09 -24.81 -22.91
N SER A 647 -5.41 -26.11 -22.79
CA SER A 647 -6.53 -26.77 -23.47
C SER A 647 -7.53 -27.35 -22.49
N ALA A 648 -8.82 -27.10 -22.73
CA ALA A 648 -9.92 -27.70 -21.98
C ALA A 648 -11.00 -28.23 -22.95
N GLY A 649 -10.86 -29.47 -23.39
CA GLY A 649 -11.69 -30.05 -24.44
C GLY A 649 -11.34 -29.49 -25.82
N GLU A 650 -12.26 -28.76 -26.43
CA GLU A 650 -12.07 -28.08 -27.72
C GLU A 650 -11.76 -26.58 -27.56
N LEU A 651 -11.54 -26.14 -26.33
CA LEU A 651 -11.24 -24.73 -26.01
C LEU A 651 -9.78 -24.55 -25.69
N ASP A 652 -9.12 -23.71 -26.45
CA ASP A 652 -7.68 -23.50 -26.42
C ASP A 652 -7.32 -22.02 -26.15
N LEU A 653 -6.35 -21.83 -25.28
CA LEU A 653 -5.78 -20.53 -24.96
C LEU A 653 -4.27 -20.57 -25.19
N LEU A 654 -3.72 -19.63 -25.97
CA LEU A 654 -2.27 -19.50 -26.18
C LEU A 654 -1.70 -18.25 -25.50
N VAL A 655 -0.57 -18.43 -24.84
CA VAL A 655 0.30 -17.37 -24.30
C VAL A 655 1.66 -17.49 -24.97
N THR A 656 2.08 -16.47 -25.70
CA THR A 656 3.32 -16.48 -26.49
C THR A 656 4.50 -15.77 -25.82
N GLY A 657 4.25 -15.07 -24.67
CA GLY A 657 5.26 -14.15 -24.13
C GLY A 657 5.53 -12.98 -25.08
N ASP A 658 6.77 -12.52 -25.14
CA ASP A 658 7.15 -11.30 -25.85
C ASP A 658 7.84 -11.54 -27.21
N MET A 659 7.69 -12.77 -27.77
CA MET A 659 8.31 -13.12 -29.03
C MET A 659 7.88 -12.19 -30.19
N ASP A 660 8.81 -11.99 -31.11
CA ASP A 660 8.57 -11.21 -32.32
C ASP A 660 7.89 -12.04 -33.42
N ARG A 661 7.54 -11.37 -34.55
CA ARG A 661 6.92 -12.02 -35.73
C ARG A 661 7.77 -13.12 -36.34
N ALA A 662 9.11 -12.99 -36.29
CA ALA A 662 9.99 -13.98 -36.88
C ALA A 662 9.98 -15.28 -36.04
N THR A 663 9.93 -15.12 -34.73
CA THR A 663 9.83 -16.23 -33.78
C THR A 663 8.43 -16.87 -33.79
N GLU A 664 7.35 -16.07 -33.94
CA GLU A 664 6.00 -16.59 -34.12
C GLU A 664 5.92 -17.50 -35.40
N ARG A 665 6.57 -17.11 -36.51
CA ARG A 665 6.65 -17.98 -37.73
C ARG A 665 7.43 -19.26 -37.48
N LYS A 666 8.50 -19.22 -36.69
CA LYS A 666 9.26 -20.42 -36.29
C LYS A 666 8.41 -21.35 -35.48
N LEU A 667 7.60 -20.81 -34.52
CA LEU A 667 6.67 -21.56 -33.69
C LEU A 667 5.62 -22.29 -34.55
N LEU A 668 4.99 -21.58 -35.47
CA LEU A 668 4.03 -22.15 -36.47
C LEU A 668 4.65 -23.19 -37.38
N ALA A 669 5.91 -23.03 -37.73
CA ALA A 669 6.63 -23.99 -38.61
C ALA A 669 7.06 -25.25 -37.83
N ALA A 670 7.35 -25.12 -36.53
CA ALA A 670 7.85 -26.22 -35.70
C ALA A 670 6.75 -27.10 -35.14
N TYR A 671 5.57 -26.52 -34.90
CA TYR A 671 4.47 -27.19 -34.19
C TYR A 671 3.13 -27.00 -34.92
N ASP A 672 2.33 -28.06 -34.96
CA ASP A 672 0.95 -28.02 -35.46
C ASP A 672 0.05 -27.52 -34.33
N LEU A 673 -0.23 -26.21 -34.32
CA LEU A 673 -1.06 -25.58 -33.29
C LEU A 673 -2.54 -25.63 -33.74
N PRO A 674 -3.48 -25.89 -32.81
CA PRO A 674 -4.91 -25.88 -33.13
C PRO A 674 -5.43 -24.46 -33.40
N ASP A 675 -6.64 -24.35 -33.97
CA ASP A 675 -7.42 -23.13 -33.86
C ASP A 675 -7.65 -22.82 -32.38
N ILE A 676 -7.58 -21.56 -31.96
CA ILE A 676 -7.71 -21.18 -30.54
C ILE A 676 -8.86 -20.20 -30.34
N GLU A 677 -9.55 -20.28 -29.22
CA GLU A 677 -10.59 -19.31 -28.86
C GLU A 677 -10.00 -18.06 -28.22
N VAL A 678 -8.91 -18.22 -27.47
CA VAL A 678 -8.32 -17.11 -26.70
C VAL A 678 -6.81 -16.98 -26.97
N LEU A 679 -6.37 -15.75 -27.25
CA LEU A 679 -4.97 -15.39 -27.35
C LEU A 679 -4.63 -14.34 -26.29
N VAL A 680 -3.56 -14.53 -25.55
CA VAL A 680 -2.91 -13.42 -24.83
C VAL A 680 -1.94 -12.76 -25.81
N ALA A 681 -2.19 -11.49 -26.13
CA ALA A 681 -1.44 -10.76 -27.13
C ALA A 681 0.03 -10.68 -26.75
N GLY A 682 0.90 -11.04 -27.66
CA GLY A 682 2.35 -11.01 -27.48
C GLY A 682 2.86 -9.59 -27.20
N HIS A 683 3.85 -9.51 -26.31
CA HIS A 683 4.59 -8.29 -25.98
C HIS A 683 3.68 -7.10 -25.68
N HIS A 684 2.66 -7.32 -24.86
CA HIS A 684 1.68 -6.32 -24.39
C HIS A 684 0.97 -5.55 -25.52
N GLY A 685 0.81 -6.18 -26.70
CA GLY A 685 0.26 -5.54 -27.89
C GLY A 685 1.29 -4.69 -28.67
N SER A 686 2.53 -5.11 -28.70
CA SER A 686 3.57 -4.50 -29.52
C SER A 686 3.22 -4.55 -31.01
N ARG A 687 3.67 -3.56 -31.77
CA ARG A 687 3.57 -3.57 -33.24
C ARG A 687 4.33 -4.72 -33.88
N TYR A 688 5.34 -5.25 -33.22
CA TYR A 688 6.24 -6.30 -33.71
C TYR A 688 5.81 -7.71 -33.39
N SER A 689 4.78 -7.90 -32.55
CA SER A 689 4.23 -9.19 -32.12
C SER A 689 2.78 -9.35 -32.58
N THR A 690 2.20 -10.53 -32.33
CA THR A 690 0.84 -10.87 -32.74
C THR A 690 0.63 -10.62 -34.25
N SER A 691 1.45 -11.31 -35.08
CA SER A 691 1.50 -11.12 -36.53
C SER A 691 0.19 -11.53 -37.23
N GLU A 692 0.01 -11.05 -38.45
CA GLU A 692 -1.14 -11.40 -39.28
C GLU A 692 -1.12 -12.92 -39.61
N GLU A 693 0.06 -13.48 -39.81
CA GLU A 693 0.27 -14.91 -40.06
C GLU A 693 -0.16 -15.77 -38.84
N LEU A 694 0.18 -15.32 -37.61
CA LEU A 694 -0.24 -16.01 -36.40
C LEU A 694 -1.76 -15.96 -36.22
N LEU A 695 -2.37 -14.80 -36.45
CA LEU A 695 -3.81 -14.61 -36.36
C LEU A 695 -4.60 -15.40 -37.40
N GLU A 696 -4.09 -15.49 -38.65
CA GLU A 696 -4.70 -16.28 -39.73
C GLU A 696 -4.60 -17.79 -39.47
N ALA A 697 -3.49 -18.24 -38.86
CA ALA A 697 -3.26 -19.64 -38.55
C ALA A 697 -4.13 -20.10 -37.38
N LEU A 698 -4.24 -19.30 -36.31
CA LEU A 698 -4.87 -19.69 -35.04
C LEU A 698 -6.32 -19.20 -34.88
N ARG A 699 -6.72 -18.18 -35.62
CA ARG A 699 -8.08 -17.62 -35.69
C ARG A 699 -8.75 -17.33 -34.32
N PRO A 700 -8.08 -16.61 -33.41
CA PRO A 700 -8.63 -16.36 -32.07
C PRO A 700 -9.90 -15.51 -32.14
N GLU A 701 -10.94 -15.93 -31.40
CA GLU A 701 -12.17 -15.15 -31.24
C GLU A 701 -11.98 -13.99 -30.25
N THR A 702 -11.22 -14.24 -29.19
CA THR A 702 -10.95 -13.28 -28.12
C THR A 702 -9.45 -13.06 -27.94
N VAL A 703 -9.04 -11.80 -27.83
CA VAL A 703 -7.66 -11.45 -27.52
C VAL A 703 -7.60 -10.62 -26.25
N CYS A 704 -6.80 -11.08 -25.28
CA CYS A 704 -6.51 -10.38 -24.05
C CYS A 704 -5.18 -9.66 -24.15
N VAL A 705 -5.16 -8.35 -23.94
CA VAL A 705 -3.93 -7.56 -23.91
C VAL A 705 -3.60 -7.22 -22.46
N SER A 706 -2.54 -7.82 -21.93
CA SER A 706 -2.01 -7.50 -20.60
C SER A 706 -1.15 -6.25 -20.72
N VAL A 707 -1.66 -5.10 -20.32
CA VAL A 707 -1.00 -3.81 -20.54
C VAL A 707 -1.42 -2.82 -19.46
N GLY A 708 -0.51 -1.92 -19.12
CA GLY A 708 -0.79 -0.81 -18.22
C GLY A 708 -0.22 0.49 -18.72
N ASN A 709 -0.12 1.46 -17.85
CA ASN A 709 0.45 2.74 -18.18
C ASN A 709 1.95 2.62 -18.47
N ASN A 710 2.36 2.83 -19.72
CA ASN A 710 3.72 2.62 -20.20
C ASN A 710 4.22 3.80 -21.06
N SER A 711 5.52 3.82 -21.33
CA SER A 711 6.18 4.80 -22.22
C SER A 711 6.53 4.23 -23.61
N TYR A 712 6.21 2.95 -23.83
CA TYR A 712 6.55 2.24 -25.08
C TYR A 712 5.50 2.45 -26.16
N GLY A 713 4.31 2.95 -25.82
CA GLY A 713 3.18 3.12 -26.74
C GLY A 713 2.40 1.83 -26.96
N HIS A 714 2.42 0.92 -25.99
CA HIS A 714 1.61 -0.31 -26.01
C HIS A 714 0.23 -0.06 -25.38
N PRO A 715 -0.84 -0.73 -25.88
CA PRO A 715 -0.84 -1.47 -27.14
C PRO A 715 -0.70 -0.52 -28.33
N ALA A 716 0.10 -0.91 -29.32
CA ALA A 716 0.31 -0.13 -30.52
C ALA A 716 -0.96 -0.09 -31.38
N GLU A 717 -1.22 1.04 -32.04
CA GLU A 717 -2.39 1.22 -32.89
C GLU A 717 -2.42 0.18 -34.02
N GLU A 718 -1.26 -0.10 -34.60
CA GLU A 718 -1.11 -1.10 -35.67
C GLU A 718 -1.46 -2.52 -35.22
N ALA A 719 -1.19 -2.86 -33.93
CA ALA A 719 -1.58 -4.14 -33.37
C ALA A 719 -3.10 -4.21 -33.19
N LEU A 720 -3.71 -3.17 -32.63
CA LEU A 720 -5.17 -3.10 -32.46
C LEU A 720 -5.91 -3.13 -33.80
N GLU A 721 -5.40 -2.46 -34.84
CA GLU A 721 -5.95 -2.50 -36.20
C GLU A 721 -5.88 -3.91 -36.79
N ARG A 722 -4.79 -4.67 -36.58
CA ARG A 722 -4.69 -6.06 -37.02
C ARG A 722 -5.76 -6.92 -36.38
N LEU A 723 -5.91 -6.84 -35.06
CA LEU A 723 -6.92 -7.58 -34.30
C LEU A 723 -8.34 -7.23 -34.76
N ALA A 724 -8.61 -5.95 -35.00
CA ALA A 724 -9.91 -5.50 -35.50
C ALA A 724 -10.21 -6.03 -36.92
N ARG A 725 -9.20 -6.08 -37.81
CA ARG A 725 -9.35 -6.65 -39.19
C ARG A 725 -9.68 -8.14 -39.16
N GLN A 726 -9.13 -8.89 -38.21
CA GLN A 726 -9.43 -10.30 -37.99
C GLN A 726 -10.76 -10.55 -37.27
N GLY A 727 -11.44 -9.51 -36.82
CA GLY A 727 -12.73 -9.61 -36.15
C GLY A 727 -12.65 -10.07 -34.70
N CYS A 728 -11.48 -10.03 -34.08
CA CYS A 728 -11.28 -10.46 -32.70
C CYS A 728 -11.97 -9.51 -31.69
N THR A 729 -12.55 -10.08 -30.64
CA THR A 729 -12.99 -9.32 -29.47
C THR A 729 -11.78 -9.01 -28.60
N VAL A 730 -11.48 -7.71 -28.36
CA VAL A 730 -10.28 -7.31 -27.63
C VAL A 730 -10.63 -6.84 -26.22
N PHE A 731 -10.05 -7.48 -25.21
CA PHE A 731 -10.05 -7.03 -23.81
C PHE A 731 -8.66 -6.52 -23.43
N ARG A 732 -8.60 -5.41 -22.67
CA ARG A 732 -7.36 -4.79 -22.22
C ARG A 732 -7.40 -4.60 -20.72
N THR A 733 -6.33 -4.96 -20.00
CA THR A 733 -6.27 -4.83 -18.54
C THR A 733 -6.30 -3.37 -18.07
N ASP A 734 -5.73 -2.43 -18.83
CA ASP A 734 -5.77 -1.00 -18.52
C ASP A 734 -7.16 -0.35 -18.62
N LEU A 735 -8.10 -0.96 -19.36
CA LEU A 735 -9.47 -0.49 -19.52
C LEU A 735 -10.49 -1.29 -18.70
N HIS A 736 -10.28 -2.59 -18.56
CA HIS A 736 -11.25 -3.53 -17.97
C HIS A 736 -10.82 -4.03 -16.58
N GLY A 737 -9.59 -3.68 -16.12
CA GLY A 737 -8.99 -4.31 -14.95
C GLY A 737 -8.67 -5.78 -15.21
N THR A 738 -8.62 -6.59 -14.16
CA THR A 738 -8.40 -8.04 -14.30
C THR A 738 -9.51 -8.70 -15.14
N ILE A 739 -9.12 -9.37 -16.20
CA ILE A 739 -10.01 -10.08 -17.15
C ILE A 739 -10.19 -11.51 -16.66
N HIS A 740 -11.44 -11.98 -16.54
CA HIS A 740 -11.77 -13.34 -16.18
C HIS A 740 -12.57 -13.99 -17.31
N LEU A 741 -12.04 -15.05 -17.86
CA LEU A 741 -12.70 -15.91 -18.87
C LEU A 741 -12.92 -17.29 -18.28
N SER A 742 -14.13 -17.84 -18.48
CA SER A 742 -14.49 -19.19 -18.04
C SER A 742 -14.78 -20.03 -19.27
N LEU A 743 -13.91 -20.98 -19.53
CA LEU A 743 -13.98 -21.88 -20.67
C LEU A 743 -14.64 -23.20 -20.23
N ASN A 744 -15.83 -23.48 -20.74
CA ASN A 744 -16.57 -24.70 -20.44
C ASN A 744 -16.75 -25.50 -21.71
N ARG A 745 -16.58 -26.82 -21.62
CA ARG A 745 -17.00 -27.74 -22.70
C ARG A 745 -18.49 -27.58 -22.95
N GLU A 746 -18.88 -27.46 -24.20
CA GLU A 746 -20.29 -27.58 -24.53
C GLU A 746 -20.78 -28.97 -24.09
N LYS A 747 -21.86 -28.99 -23.25
CA LYS A 747 -22.46 -30.22 -22.75
C LYS A 747 -23.38 -30.82 -23.79
#